data_a8e42360c8bf26c1a1e9dc3104596049
#
_entry.id   a8e42360c8bf26c1a1e9dc3104596049
#
_cell.length_a   1.000
_cell.length_b   1.000
_cell.length_c   1.000
_cell.angle_alpha   90.00
_cell.angle_beta   90.00
_cell.angle_gamma   90.00
#
_symmetry.space_group_name_H-M   'P 1'
#
loop_
_entity.id
_entity.type
_entity.pdbx_description
1 polymer ?
#
loop_
_entity_poly.entity_id
_entity_poly.type
_entity_poly.pdbx_seq_one_letter_code
_entity_poly.pdbx_strand_id
1 'polypeptide(L)'
;MAAINIRLSKNFTTQLNKLNEKYGEEFARLNGLSDGELSYTDFIDNFVDTETVADASIDSSSNVSTKHMNTLLNEMPKPHRKLLCLHKIYYEINKKYGFKTANEWLEKEWTRALYMHDADTATFKHYCFAYDLKDLAEKGLFFLENFGYEPAQHYTTFIDFVKEYISFAANLSSGAVGLPNLIPYMFYFWKKDCDEHYLGITEEYFEKYARQGVQRFVFAVNQPYVRDGIQSAFTNVSIFDGEYLEALFGGAEFPDGTFMVDYLDEIKEFQKLFMEEEAKIRNTNMFTFPVYSLSLLRKNGRFVDEEFAEWGIKQICIVNKINEKNQISGWYDSNFFIDDSVTSLSNCCRLKSNIDDLGYFNSIGGTALKVGSVKVSTINLARLALEHPKDEKGYLVALRDTVELDCKALDIVRNIIKRDVEKGLLPNFSKGLVDFEHLYNTIGFIGIYETMKTFGYVEVDDFGNSFYTEKADAFGKKIFQVIHNAKESFALDKDYKINCEQIPGESAAAKLKRADEMLFEDTVVKDLPLYGNQFIPLGIKTSLQERIRIASLFDSYCNGGSICHINIDAPFDSFEKAWDMVNYIADQGLTYFAFNAKISSCKHNHSFYGNTCPVCGLPKSREWSRIVGYYTATDTWSADRKDEYEMREWENVNG
;
A
#
# COMPACT_ATOMS: atom_id res chain seq x y z
N MET A 1 -47.15 -2.37 12.52
CA MET A 1 -45.79 -1.87 12.69
C MET A 1 -45.44 -1.10 11.44
N ALA A 2 -44.89 0.11 11.57
CA ALA A 2 -44.37 0.81 10.40
C ALA A 2 -43.17 0.01 9.88
N ALA A 3 -43.12 -0.26 8.57
CA ALA A 3 -41.96 -0.90 7.97
C ALA A 3 -40.71 -0.03 8.20
N ILE A 4 -39.68 -0.58 8.82
CA ILE A 4 -38.40 0.10 8.99
C ILE A 4 -37.65 -0.07 7.66
N ASN A 5 -37.61 1.00 6.87
CA ASN A 5 -36.92 1.01 5.59
C ASN A 5 -35.77 2.03 5.62
N ILE A 6 -34.62 1.67 5.07
CA ILE A 6 -33.55 2.63 4.80
C ILE A 6 -34.07 3.64 3.77
N ARG A 7 -34.12 4.92 4.15
CA ARG A 7 -34.60 5.99 3.25
C ARG A 7 -33.44 6.51 2.40
N LEU A 8 -33.42 6.11 1.15
CA LEU A 8 -32.53 6.64 0.12
C LEU A 8 -33.29 7.68 -0.72
N SER A 9 -32.59 8.61 -1.35
CA SER A 9 -33.21 9.60 -2.23
C SER A 9 -33.82 8.92 -3.45
N LYS A 10 -35.01 9.42 -3.89
CA LYS A 10 -35.72 8.85 -5.03
C LYS A 10 -34.86 8.84 -6.32
N ASN A 11 -34.09 9.89 -6.55
CA ASN A 11 -33.21 9.96 -7.73
C ASN A 11 -32.18 8.86 -7.72
N PHE A 12 -31.53 8.62 -6.58
CA PHE A 12 -30.52 7.56 -6.43
C PHE A 12 -31.14 6.17 -6.65
N THR A 13 -32.23 5.86 -5.95
CA THR A 13 -32.90 4.56 -6.10
C THR A 13 -33.40 4.32 -7.51
N THR A 14 -33.97 5.36 -8.15
CA THR A 14 -34.39 5.24 -9.54
C THR A 14 -33.22 4.97 -10.47
N GLN A 15 -32.10 5.64 -10.29
CA GLN A 15 -30.90 5.39 -11.11
C GLN A 15 -30.30 4.01 -10.83
N LEU A 16 -30.20 3.60 -9.58
CA LEU A 16 -29.70 2.29 -9.20
C LEU A 16 -30.54 1.14 -9.79
N ASN A 17 -31.88 1.27 -9.73
CA ASN A 17 -32.77 0.30 -10.34
C ASN A 17 -32.61 0.24 -11.86
N LYS A 18 -32.46 1.37 -12.55
CA LYS A 18 -32.18 1.42 -13.99
C LYS A 18 -30.86 0.73 -14.34
N LEU A 19 -29.82 0.91 -13.53
CA LEU A 19 -28.53 0.24 -13.73
C LEU A 19 -28.67 -1.26 -13.54
N ASN A 20 -29.40 -1.71 -12.50
CA ASN A 20 -29.64 -3.12 -12.27
C ASN A 20 -30.48 -3.76 -13.39
N GLU A 21 -31.53 -3.06 -13.89
CA GLU A 21 -32.30 -3.50 -15.05
C GLU A 21 -31.45 -3.58 -16.33
N LYS A 22 -30.54 -2.60 -16.53
CA LYS A 22 -29.70 -2.50 -17.74
C LYS A 22 -28.57 -3.54 -17.77
N TYR A 23 -27.91 -3.76 -16.62
CA TYR A 23 -26.69 -4.57 -16.53
C TYR A 23 -26.89 -5.93 -15.86
N GLY A 24 -28.00 -6.13 -15.14
CA GLY A 24 -28.38 -7.40 -14.51
C GLY A 24 -27.80 -7.64 -13.13
N GLU A 25 -28.25 -8.74 -12.53
CA GLU A 25 -27.93 -9.16 -11.16
C GLU A 25 -26.43 -9.44 -10.94
N GLU A 26 -25.71 -9.91 -11.96
CA GLU A 26 -24.27 -10.18 -11.86
C GLU A 26 -23.46 -8.91 -11.58
N PHE A 27 -23.88 -7.75 -12.14
CA PHE A 27 -23.26 -6.47 -11.78
C PHE A 27 -23.61 -6.04 -10.35
N ALA A 28 -24.82 -6.33 -9.87
CA ALA A 28 -25.16 -6.09 -8.46
C ALA A 28 -24.28 -6.91 -7.53
N ARG A 29 -24.09 -8.21 -7.86
CA ARG A 29 -23.18 -9.11 -7.12
C ARG A 29 -21.73 -8.63 -7.16
N LEU A 30 -21.22 -8.24 -8.33
CA LEU A 30 -19.88 -7.69 -8.48
C LEU A 30 -19.65 -6.42 -7.65
N ASN A 31 -20.73 -5.66 -7.42
CA ASN A 31 -20.74 -4.50 -6.54
C ASN A 31 -20.94 -4.84 -5.06
N GLY A 32 -21.25 -6.09 -4.72
CA GLY A 32 -21.61 -6.50 -3.37
C GLY A 32 -22.94 -5.90 -2.90
N LEU A 33 -23.88 -5.69 -3.83
CA LEU A 33 -25.16 -5.05 -3.61
C LEU A 33 -26.34 -5.86 -4.19
N SER A 34 -26.13 -7.16 -4.44
CA SER A 34 -27.23 -8.07 -4.81
C SER A 34 -28.13 -8.36 -3.62
N ASP A 35 -29.29 -8.94 -3.88
CA ASP A 35 -30.23 -9.31 -2.82
C ASP A 35 -29.57 -10.23 -1.78
N GLY A 36 -28.68 -11.16 -2.21
CA GLY A 36 -27.93 -12.05 -1.32
C GLY A 36 -26.96 -11.33 -0.40
N GLU A 37 -26.15 -10.38 -0.91
CA GLU A 37 -25.22 -9.63 -0.05
C GLU A 37 -25.95 -8.65 0.89
N LEU A 38 -27.09 -8.13 0.47
CA LEU A 38 -27.93 -7.25 1.31
C LEU A 38 -28.82 -8.03 2.30
N SER A 39 -28.93 -9.35 2.16
CA SER A 39 -29.58 -10.25 3.13
C SER A 39 -28.56 -10.72 4.16
N TYR A 40 -28.74 -10.37 5.43
CA TYR A 40 -27.84 -10.85 6.48
C TYR A 40 -27.78 -12.37 6.59
N THR A 41 -28.91 -13.05 6.40
CA THR A 41 -28.95 -14.52 6.47
C THR A 41 -28.13 -15.16 5.36
N ASP A 42 -28.36 -14.73 4.12
CA ASP A 42 -27.68 -15.29 2.95
C ASP A 42 -26.18 -14.92 2.96
N PHE A 43 -25.83 -13.73 3.46
CA PHE A 43 -24.43 -13.33 3.66
C PHE A 43 -23.73 -14.24 4.68
N ILE A 44 -24.39 -14.54 5.81
CA ILE A 44 -23.84 -15.41 6.86
C ILE A 44 -23.62 -16.82 6.30
N ASP A 45 -24.62 -17.36 5.60
CA ASP A 45 -24.53 -18.71 5.01
C ASP A 45 -23.40 -18.77 3.97
N ASN A 46 -23.32 -17.81 3.07
CA ASN A 46 -22.21 -17.70 2.10
C ASN A 46 -20.85 -17.58 2.79
N PHE A 47 -20.73 -16.75 3.82
CA PHE A 47 -19.48 -16.61 4.58
C PHE A 47 -19.07 -17.93 5.25
N VAL A 48 -20.02 -18.70 5.77
CA VAL A 48 -19.75 -19.99 6.40
C VAL A 48 -19.29 -21.04 5.38
N ASP A 49 -19.91 -21.06 4.20
CA ASP A 49 -19.66 -22.08 3.18
C ASP A 49 -18.41 -21.82 2.31
N THR A 50 -18.02 -20.56 2.14
CA THR A 50 -16.86 -20.16 1.32
C THR A 50 -15.54 -20.54 2.02
N GLU A 51 -14.50 -20.93 1.27
CA GLU A 51 -13.22 -21.34 1.86
C GLU A 51 -12.45 -20.16 2.49
N THR A 52 -12.41 -19.02 1.81
CA THR A 52 -11.62 -17.87 2.23
C THR A 52 -12.50 -16.65 2.54
N VAL A 53 -11.97 -15.72 3.35
CA VAL A 53 -12.61 -14.41 3.55
C VAL A 53 -12.59 -13.59 2.27
N ALA A 54 -11.55 -13.75 1.45
CA ALA A 54 -11.40 -13.02 0.19
C ALA A 54 -12.52 -13.33 -0.81
N ASP A 55 -13.00 -14.58 -0.85
CA ASP A 55 -14.10 -14.98 -1.73
C ASP A 55 -15.48 -14.69 -1.12
N ALA A 56 -15.58 -14.61 0.21
CA ALA A 56 -16.82 -14.30 0.91
C ALA A 56 -17.14 -12.82 1.04
N SER A 57 -16.14 -11.94 1.03
CA SER A 57 -16.30 -10.50 1.27
C SER A 57 -16.38 -9.70 -0.02
N ILE A 58 -17.08 -8.58 0.02
CA ILE A 58 -17.18 -7.67 -1.13
C ILE A 58 -15.90 -6.91 -1.44
N ASP A 59 -15.14 -6.53 -0.42
CA ASP A 59 -13.85 -5.84 -0.53
C ASP A 59 -13.02 -6.19 0.72
N SER A 60 -12.49 -7.43 0.76
CA SER A 60 -11.62 -7.86 1.86
C SER A 60 -10.24 -7.26 1.70
N SER A 61 -9.67 -6.78 2.80
CA SER A 61 -8.25 -6.46 2.86
C SER A 61 -7.41 -7.74 2.81
N SER A 62 -6.31 -7.76 2.07
CA SER A 62 -5.47 -8.96 1.91
C SER A 62 -4.80 -9.43 3.20
N ASN A 63 -4.79 -8.60 4.27
CA ASN A 63 -4.32 -9.01 5.60
C ASN A 63 -5.43 -9.62 6.49
N VAL A 64 -6.69 -9.69 6.01
CA VAL A 64 -7.78 -10.40 6.68
C VAL A 64 -7.79 -11.84 6.18
N SER A 65 -7.05 -12.71 6.84
CA SER A 65 -6.85 -14.09 6.40
C SER A 65 -7.60 -15.14 7.21
N THR A 66 -8.18 -14.75 8.35
CA THR A 66 -8.79 -15.71 9.27
C THR A 66 -10.31 -15.67 9.20
N LYS A 67 -10.94 -16.79 8.84
CA LYS A 67 -12.38 -17.01 8.99
C LYS A 67 -12.72 -17.15 10.46
N HIS A 68 -13.35 -16.12 11.03
CA HIS A 68 -13.68 -16.03 12.44
C HIS A 68 -14.98 -15.25 12.65
N MET A 69 -15.69 -15.47 13.75
CA MET A 69 -16.93 -14.76 14.02
C MET A 69 -16.76 -13.24 14.07
N ASN A 70 -15.64 -12.73 14.60
CA ASN A 70 -15.38 -11.29 14.59
C ASN A 70 -15.09 -10.76 13.18
N THR A 71 -14.49 -11.59 12.31
CA THR A 71 -14.33 -11.25 10.88
C THR A 71 -15.70 -11.17 10.21
N LEU A 72 -16.57 -12.16 10.42
CA LEU A 72 -17.96 -12.14 9.94
C LEU A 72 -18.70 -10.86 10.39
N LEU A 73 -18.63 -10.52 11.68
CA LEU A 73 -19.27 -9.32 12.23
C LEU A 73 -18.77 -8.02 11.61
N ASN A 74 -17.53 -7.98 11.15
CA ASN A 74 -16.95 -6.82 10.46
C ASN A 74 -17.33 -6.80 8.96
N GLU A 75 -17.35 -7.94 8.30
CA GLU A 75 -17.63 -8.06 6.87
C GLU A 75 -19.13 -7.92 6.53
N MET A 76 -20.00 -8.52 7.34
CA MET A 76 -21.46 -8.56 7.14
C MET A 76 -22.11 -7.18 6.93
N PRO A 77 -21.75 -6.08 7.62
CA PRO A 77 -22.35 -4.77 7.38
C PRO A 77 -21.77 -4.00 6.20
N LYS A 78 -20.69 -4.48 5.56
CA LYS A 78 -20.03 -3.77 4.44
C LYS A 78 -20.97 -3.47 3.27
N PRO A 79 -21.80 -4.41 2.76
CA PRO A 79 -22.76 -4.10 1.69
C PRO A 79 -23.67 -2.91 2.02
N HIS A 80 -24.24 -2.88 3.20
CA HIS A 80 -25.11 -1.80 3.65
C HIS A 80 -24.37 -0.48 3.82
N ARG A 81 -23.17 -0.48 4.42
CA ARG A 81 -22.35 0.74 4.52
C ARG A 81 -21.98 1.26 3.15
N LYS A 82 -21.59 0.38 2.21
CA LYS A 82 -21.26 0.75 0.83
C LYS A 82 -22.44 1.43 0.13
N LEU A 83 -23.64 0.85 0.23
CA LEU A 83 -24.86 1.45 -0.33
C LEU A 83 -25.11 2.86 0.22
N LEU A 84 -24.91 3.06 1.53
CA LEU A 84 -25.07 4.37 2.16
C LEU A 84 -23.99 5.37 1.72
N CYS A 85 -22.75 4.95 1.59
CA CYS A 85 -21.67 5.79 1.08
C CYS A 85 -21.91 6.21 -0.38
N LEU A 86 -22.23 5.27 -1.27
CA LEU A 86 -22.57 5.57 -2.66
C LEU A 86 -23.74 6.55 -2.77
N HIS A 87 -24.80 6.34 -1.96
CA HIS A 87 -25.93 7.27 -1.90
C HIS A 87 -25.49 8.67 -1.45
N LYS A 88 -24.64 8.77 -0.42
CA LYS A 88 -24.16 10.05 0.11
C LYS A 88 -23.33 10.80 -0.92
N ILE A 89 -22.40 10.11 -1.56
CA ILE A 89 -21.55 10.68 -2.62
C ILE A 89 -22.41 11.14 -3.80
N TYR A 90 -23.30 10.28 -4.30
CA TYR A 90 -24.24 10.61 -5.38
C TYR A 90 -25.07 11.87 -5.06
N TYR A 91 -25.61 11.94 -3.85
CA TYR A 91 -26.42 13.07 -3.41
C TYR A 91 -25.65 14.39 -3.44
N GLU A 92 -24.41 14.40 -2.94
CA GLU A 92 -23.57 15.59 -2.92
C GLU A 92 -23.05 15.95 -4.33
N ILE A 93 -22.70 14.96 -5.18
CA ILE A 93 -22.39 15.21 -6.61
C ILE A 93 -23.57 15.87 -7.29
N ASN A 94 -24.78 15.31 -7.12
CA ASN A 94 -26.00 15.90 -7.72
C ASN A 94 -26.20 17.34 -7.26
N LYS A 95 -25.99 17.63 -6.00
CA LYS A 95 -26.13 18.97 -5.42
C LYS A 95 -25.12 19.97 -5.97
N LYS A 96 -23.87 19.56 -6.15
CA LYS A 96 -22.75 20.45 -6.54
C LYS A 96 -22.57 20.53 -8.06
N TYR A 97 -22.67 19.41 -8.77
CA TYR A 97 -22.35 19.27 -10.19
C TYR A 97 -23.53 18.89 -11.08
N GLY A 98 -24.71 18.65 -10.48
CA GLY A 98 -25.94 18.35 -11.19
C GLY A 98 -26.21 16.86 -11.43
N PHE A 99 -27.45 16.58 -11.78
CA PHE A 99 -28.02 15.25 -11.92
C PHE A 99 -27.33 14.38 -12.98
N LYS A 100 -26.95 14.98 -14.11
CA LYS A 100 -26.25 14.26 -15.19
C LYS A 100 -24.90 13.69 -14.69
N THR A 101 -24.12 14.53 -14.04
CA THR A 101 -22.80 14.14 -13.49
C THR A 101 -22.93 13.06 -12.42
N ALA A 102 -23.93 13.16 -11.55
CA ALA A 102 -24.18 12.13 -10.52
C ALA A 102 -24.55 10.78 -11.13
N ASN A 103 -25.41 10.77 -12.15
CA ASN A 103 -25.78 9.53 -12.85
C ASN A 103 -24.61 8.92 -13.58
N GLU A 104 -23.80 9.73 -14.28
CA GLU A 104 -22.62 9.26 -15.00
C GLU A 104 -21.57 8.65 -14.06
N TRP A 105 -21.32 9.31 -12.93
CA TRP A 105 -20.42 8.76 -11.91
C TRP A 105 -20.93 7.43 -11.36
N LEU A 106 -22.21 7.35 -10.99
CA LEU A 106 -22.77 6.11 -10.44
C LEU A 106 -22.75 4.97 -11.48
N GLU A 107 -22.99 5.26 -12.76
CA GLU A 107 -22.90 4.27 -13.83
C GLU A 107 -21.47 3.77 -14.02
N LYS A 108 -20.47 4.66 -14.05
CA LYS A 108 -19.05 4.26 -14.15
C LYS A 108 -18.58 3.46 -12.93
N GLU A 109 -19.01 3.81 -11.72
CA GLU A 109 -18.73 3.04 -10.51
C GLU A 109 -19.44 1.68 -10.54
N TRP A 110 -20.71 1.64 -10.99
CA TRP A 110 -21.48 0.40 -11.12
C TRP A 110 -20.89 -0.57 -12.13
N THR A 111 -20.49 -0.06 -13.28
CA THR A 111 -19.90 -0.85 -14.38
C THR A 111 -18.42 -1.13 -14.22
N ARG A 112 -17.78 -0.64 -13.15
CA ARG A 112 -16.35 -0.79 -12.91
C ARG A 112 -15.43 -0.12 -13.93
N ALA A 113 -15.90 0.93 -14.59
CA ALA A 113 -15.04 1.87 -15.30
C ALA A 113 -14.26 2.78 -14.33
N LEU A 114 -14.87 3.06 -13.16
CA LEU A 114 -14.25 3.64 -11.98
C LEU A 114 -14.39 2.68 -10.79
N TYR A 115 -13.49 2.75 -9.85
CA TYR A 115 -13.51 1.94 -8.64
C TYR A 115 -13.00 2.75 -7.44
N MET A 116 -13.91 3.12 -6.55
CA MET A 116 -13.53 3.75 -5.28
C MET A 116 -13.14 2.67 -4.28
N HIS A 117 -11.88 2.70 -3.83
CA HIS A 117 -11.37 1.75 -2.84
C HIS A 117 -12.08 1.92 -1.49
N ASP A 118 -12.30 0.82 -0.77
CA ASP A 118 -13.01 0.80 0.52
C ASP A 118 -14.24 1.70 0.50
N ALA A 119 -15.10 1.51 -0.52
CA ALA A 119 -16.26 2.36 -0.74
C ALA A 119 -17.25 2.35 0.44
N ASP A 120 -17.23 1.29 1.26
CA ASP A 120 -18.05 1.17 2.47
C ASP A 120 -17.62 2.13 3.61
N THR A 121 -16.39 2.62 3.56
CA THR A 121 -15.87 3.60 4.54
C THR A 121 -15.53 4.95 3.93
N ALA A 122 -15.81 5.15 2.63
CA ALA A 122 -15.36 6.32 1.87
C ALA A 122 -15.75 7.67 2.47
N THR A 123 -16.88 7.73 3.18
CA THR A 123 -17.36 8.97 3.81
C THR A 123 -17.11 9.02 5.31
N PHE A 124 -16.30 8.13 5.87
CA PHE A 124 -16.11 7.98 7.32
C PHE A 124 -14.66 8.03 7.77
N LYS A 125 -13.70 7.64 6.92
CA LYS A 125 -12.29 7.50 7.25
C LYS A 125 -11.42 8.04 6.11
N HIS A 126 -10.26 8.63 6.45
CA HIS A 126 -9.21 8.87 5.47
C HIS A 126 -8.52 7.55 5.09
N TYR A 127 -7.67 7.59 4.06
CA TYR A 127 -7.00 6.39 3.54
C TYR A 127 -5.66 6.14 4.25
N CYS A 128 -4.52 6.27 3.57
CA CYS A 128 -3.18 6.07 4.14
C CYS A 128 -2.62 7.37 4.72
N PHE A 129 -1.71 7.25 5.69
CA PHE A 129 -1.00 8.39 6.26
C PHE A 129 0.38 8.02 6.82
N ALA A 130 1.36 8.90 6.62
CA ALA A 130 2.68 8.84 7.26
C ALA A 130 2.66 9.70 8.51
N TYR A 131 2.68 9.05 9.67
CA TYR A 131 2.54 9.70 10.98
C TYR A 131 3.88 10.21 11.49
N ASP A 132 3.80 11.26 12.32
CA ASP A 132 4.93 11.82 13.06
C ASP A 132 4.81 11.44 14.53
N LEU A 133 5.83 10.80 15.09
CA LEU A 133 5.85 10.38 16.49
C LEU A 133 6.40 11.44 17.45
N LYS A 134 6.72 12.65 16.97
CA LYS A 134 7.21 13.75 17.80
C LYS A 134 6.26 14.04 18.95
N ASP A 135 4.99 14.29 18.65
CA ASP A 135 3.98 14.60 19.67
C ASP A 135 3.80 13.44 20.67
N LEU A 136 3.92 12.18 20.21
CA LEU A 136 3.87 11.02 21.10
C LEU A 136 5.06 11.00 22.06
N ALA A 137 6.25 11.31 21.57
CA ALA A 137 7.47 11.35 22.37
C ALA A 137 7.45 12.49 23.42
N GLU A 138 6.92 13.67 23.04
CA GLU A 138 6.89 14.87 23.88
C GLU A 138 5.68 14.95 24.82
N LYS A 139 4.52 14.38 24.42
CA LYS A 139 3.24 14.57 25.13
C LYS A 139 2.63 13.27 25.65
N GLY A 140 3.24 12.11 25.33
CA GLY A 140 2.70 10.81 25.71
C GLY A 140 1.40 10.49 24.95
N LEU A 141 0.45 9.82 25.60
CA LEU A 141 -0.81 9.38 24.98
C LEU A 141 -1.86 10.50 24.88
N PHE A 142 -1.46 11.68 24.41
CA PHE A 142 -2.26 12.90 24.33
C PHE A 142 -3.60 12.77 23.58
N PHE A 143 -3.74 11.76 22.75
CA PHE A 143 -4.94 11.49 21.94
C PHE A 143 -6.02 10.71 22.70
N LEU A 144 -5.70 10.09 23.84
CA LEU A 144 -6.69 9.39 24.67
C LEU A 144 -7.34 10.37 25.67
N GLU A 145 -8.68 10.40 25.66
CA GLU A 145 -9.43 11.28 26.55
C GLU A 145 -9.47 10.74 27.99
N ASN A 146 -9.60 11.68 28.94
CA ASN A 146 -9.78 11.39 30.36
C ASN A 146 -8.61 10.70 31.08
N PHE A 147 -7.44 10.66 30.46
CA PHE A 147 -6.23 10.22 31.11
C PHE A 147 -5.25 11.41 31.20
N GLY A 148 -4.66 11.65 32.33
CA GLY A 148 -3.53 12.56 32.45
C GLY A 148 -2.26 11.80 32.10
N TYR A 149 -1.69 12.04 30.92
CA TYR A 149 -0.49 11.36 30.51
C TYR A 149 0.71 12.29 30.60
N GLU A 150 1.76 11.75 31.19
CA GLU A 150 3.10 12.26 31.06
C GLU A 150 3.80 11.61 29.84
N PRO A 151 4.80 12.27 29.25
CA PRO A 151 5.67 11.64 28.27
C PRO A 151 6.28 10.34 28.78
N ALA A 152 6.54 9.40 27.86
CA ALA A 152 7.29 8.21 28.21
C ALA A 152 8.66 8.61 28.79
N GLN A 153 9.05 7.98 29.88
CA GLN A 153 10.37 8.23 30.51
C GLN A 153 11.39 7.18 30.08
N HIS A 154 10.94 6.01 29.64
CA HIS A 154 11.76 4.82 29.39
C HIS A 154 11.42 4.18 28.06
N TYR A 155 12.39 3.48 27.48
CA TYR A 155 12.33 2.81 26.19
C TYR A 155 11.13 1.87 26.05
N THR A 156 10.91 1.01 27.04
CA THR A 156 9.79 0.05 26.98
C THR A 156 8.43 0.74 27.07
N THR A 157 8.31 1.81 27.85
CA THR A 157 7.08 2.62 27.95
C THR A 157 6.80 3.33 26.62
N PHE A 158 7.83 3.87 25.97
CA PHE A 158 7.67 4.49 24.66
C PHE A 158 7.15 3.49 23.62
N ILE A 159 7.68 2.26 23.59
CA ILE A 159 7.19 1.21 22.68
C ILE A 159 5.72 0.86 22.95
N ASP A 160 5.31 0.80 24.22
CA ASP A 160 3.89 0.60 24.55
C ASP A 160 3.03 1.76 24.06
N PHE A 161 3.50 3.00 24.18
CA PHE A 161 2.80 4.17 23.65
C PHE A 161 2.69 4.14 22.12
N VAL A 162 3.76 3.73 21.42
CA VAL A 162 3.72 3.51 19.96
C VAL A 162 2.67 2.48 19.59
N LYS A 163 2.56 1.38 20.31
CA LYS A 163 1.53 0.35 20.09
C LYS A 163 0.12 0.94 20.21
N GLU A 164 -0.16 1.70 21.28
CA GLU A 164 -1.47 2.33 21.48
C GLU A 164 -1.76 3.38 20.38
N TYR A 165 -0.73 4.14 19.97
CA TYR A 165 -0.83 5.10 18.86
C TYR A 165 -1.19 4.41 17.54
N ILE A 166 -0.51 3.32 17.19
CA ILE A 166 -0.79 2.54 15.99
C ILE A 166 -2.22 1.97 16.02
N SER A 167 -2.63 1.41 17.17
CA SER A 167 -3.98 0.88 17.33
C SER A 167 -5.04 1.95 17.11
N PHE A 168 -4.86 3.12 17.73
CA PHE A 168 -5.77 4.25 17.54
C PHE A 168 -5.82 4.72 16.07
N ALA A 169 -4.65 4.96 15.47
CA ALA A 169 -4.54 5.42 14.08
C ALA A 169 -5.14 4.41 13.09
N ALA A 170 -4.82 3.12 13.22
CA ALA A 170 -5.27 2.08 12.32
C ALA A 170 -6.79 1.86 12.35
N ASN A 171 -7.45 2.05 13.49
CA ASN A 171 -8.90 1.94 13.60
C ASN A 171 -9.65 3.16 13.00
N LEU A 172 -8.97 4.29 12.82
CA LEU A 172 -9.54 5.53 12.29
C LEU A 172 -9.15 5.83 10.83
N SER A 173 -8.35 4.95 10.22
CA SER A 173 -7.96 5.01 8.81
C SER A 173 -8.39 3.75 8.07
N SER A 174 -8.55 3.82 6.73
CA SER A 174 -8.81 2.64 5.90
C SER A 174 -7.53 1.97 5.42
N GLY A 175 -6.43 2.70 5.31
CA GLY A 175 -5.17 2.26 4.75
C GLY A 175 -4.06 2.05 5.78
N ALA A 176 -2.83 2.29 5.35
CA ALA A 176 -1.62 2.02 6.12
C ALA A 176 -1.26 3.13 7.11
N VAL A 177 -0.53 2.72 8.15
CA VAL A 177 0.09 3.56 9.17
C VAL A 177 1.61 3.57 8.93
N GLY A 178 2.11 4.60 8.25
CA GLY A 178 3.54 4.79 8.05
C GLY A 178 4.17 5.46 9.29
N LEU A 179 5.35 4.99 9.70
CA LEU A 179 6.09 5.47 10.87
C LEU A 179 7.55 5.78 10.49
N PRO A 180 7.82 6.81 9.69
CA PRO A 180 9.16 7.08 9.18
C PRO A 180 10.20 7.37 10.26
N ASN A 181 9.81 8.06 11.34
CA ASN A 181 10.71 8.45 12.43
C ASN A 181 10.65 7.55 13.65
N LEU A 182 10.14 6.32 13.51
CA LEU A 182 10.03 5.39 14.62
C LEU A 182 11.41 5.08 15.25
N ILE A 183 12.37 4.69 14.41
CA ILE A 183 13.68 4.21 14.87
C ILE A 183 14.49 5.32 15.55
N PRO A 184 14.54 6.57 15.03
CA PRO A 184 15.16 7.69 15.76
C PRO A 184 14.62 7.90 17.18
N TYR A 185 13.28 7.85 17.37
CA TYR A 185 12.72 7.99 18.71
C TYR A 185 12.91 6.75 19.60
N MET A 186 12.91 5.54 19.02
CA MET A 186 13.29 4.33 19.77
C MET A 186 14.74 4.42 20.25
N PHE A 187 15.65 4.87 19.40
CA PHE A 187 17.04 5.13 19.74
C PHE A 187 17.15 6.13 20.91
N TYR A 188 16.46 7.25 20.85
CA TYR A 188 16.50 8.28 21.91
C TYR A 188 16.15 7.71 23.29
N PHE A 189 15.02 7.01 23.42
CA PHE A 189 14.59 6.45 24.69
C PHE A 189 15.49 5.31 25.16
N TRP A 190 16.00 4.50 24.24
CA TRP A 190 16.97 3.48 24.57
C TRP A 190 18.27 4.07 25.08
N LYS A 191 18.85 5.06 24.38
CA LYS A 191 20.06 5.74 24.76
C LYS A 191 19.92 6.40 26.13
N LYS A 192 18.84 7.10 26.37
CA LYS A 192 18.53 7.71 27.66
C LYS A 192 18.57 6.69 28.81
N ASP A 193 17.88 5.54 28.64
CA ASP A 193 17.89 4.48 29.64
C ASP A 193 19.30 3.88 29.87
N CYS A 194 20.11 3.79 28.83
CA CYS A 194 21.49 3.33 28.92
C CYS A 194 22.36 4.33 29.69
N ASP A 195 22.30 5.60 29.34
CA ASP A 195 23.08 6.66 29.97
C ASP A 195 22.71 6.82 31.46
N GLU A 196 21.45 6.66 31.82
CA GLU A 196 20.94 6.70 33.19
C GLU A 196 21.11 5.37 33.95
N HIS A 197 21.61 4.31 33.33
CA HIS A 197 21.66 2.94 33.87
C HIS A 197 20.33 2.49 34.49
N TYR A 198 19.22 2.78 33.78
CA TYR A 198 17.87 2.47 34.23
C TYR A 198 17.71 0.99 34.60
N LEU A 199 17.11 0.71 35.76
CA LEU A 199 17.01 -0.63 36.34
C LEU A 199 18.36 -1.36 36.54
N GLY A 200 19.48 -0.62 36.58
CA GLY A 200 20.82 -1.21 36.73
C GLY A 200 21.36 -1.84 35.46
N ILE A 201 20.85 -1.47 34.29
CA ILE A 201 21.38 -1.90 32.99
C ILE A 201 22.85 -1.46 32.88
N THR A 202 23.73 -2.40 32.55
CA THR A 202 25.16 -2.15 32.32
C THR A 202 25.48 -2.26 30.83
N GLU A 203 26.61 -1.75 30.38
CA GLU A 203 27.06 -1.75 29.00
C GLU A 203 26.96 -3.15 28.34
N GLU A 204 27.27 -4.22 29.08
CA GLU A 204 27.16 -5.59 28.64
C GLU A 204 25.72 -5.98 28.18
N TYR A 205 24.71 -5.27 28.71
CA TYR A 205 23.30 -5.56 28.43
C TYR A 205 22.60 -4.51 27.55
N PHE A 206 23.26 -3.42 27.14
CA PHE A 206 22.66 -2.34 26.35
C PHE A 206 22.07 -2.87 25.04
N GLU A 207 22.84 -3.64 24.29
CA GLU A 207 22.38 -4.26 23.03
C GLU A 207 21.21 -5.22 23.27
N LYS A 208 21.28 -6.07 24.28
CA LYS A 208 20.18 -6.99 24.62
C LYS A 208 18.89 -6.25 24.96
N TYR A 209 18.99 -5.14 25.65
CA TYR A 209 17.84 -4.31 25.99
C TYR A 209 17.22 -3.67 24.75
N ALA A 210 18.03 -3.15 23.81
CA ALA A 210 17.57 -2.66 22.53
C ALA A 210 16.80 -3.75 21.75
N ARG A 211 17.39 -4.95 21.62
CA ARG A 211 16.80 -6.09 20.90
C ARG A 211 15.48 -6.56 21.51
N GLN A 212 15.34 -6.54 22.84
CA GLN A 212 14.06 -6.84 23.49
C GLN A 212 12.96 -5.85 23.15
N GLY A 213 13.29 -4.56 23.02
CA GLY A 213 12.33 -3.54 22.58
C GLY A 213 11.88 -3.75 21.13
N VAL A 214 12.81 -4.08 20.22
CA VAL A 214 12.47 -4.43 18.84
C VAL A 214 11.52 -5.62 18.80
N GLN A 215 11.82 -6.70 19.54
CA GLN A 215 10.95 -7.86 19.65
C GLN A 215 9.54 -7.47 20.14
N ARG A 216 9.46 -6.64 21.18
CA ARG A 216 8.20 -6.15 21.74
C ARG A 216 7.37 -5.40 20.71
N PHE A 217 8.01 -4.54 19.92
CA PHE A 217 7.37 -3.78 18.85
C PHE A 217 6.83 -4.70 17.74
N VAL A 218 7.68 -5.58 17.19
CA VAL A 218 7.30 -6.50 16.09
C VAL A 218 6.11 -7.39 16.49
N PHE A 219 6.17 -7.96 17.70
CA PHE A 219 5.05 -8.76 18.21
C PHE A 219 3.79 -7.93 18.42
N ALA A 220 3.90 -6.67 18.85
CA ALA A 220 2.76 -5.80 19.08
C ALA A 220 1.99 -5.48 17.79
N VAL A 221 2.70 -5.11 16.71
CA VAL A 221 2.05 -4.71 15.45
C VAL A 221 1.43 -5.89 14.68
N ASN A 222 1.86 -7.10 14.96
CA ASN A 222 1.33 -8.32 14.34
C ASN A 222 0.20 -8.97 15.15
N GLN A 223 -0.24 -8.37 16.26
CA GLN A 223 -1.40 -8.90 16.96
C GLN A 223 -2.67 -8.74 16.12
N PRO A 224 -3.47 -9.81 15.96
CA PRO A 224 -4.65 -9.78 15.07
C PRO A 224 -5.80 -8.91 15.60
N TYR A 225 -5.66 -8.34 16.79
CA TYR A 225 -6.68 -7.51 17.44
C TYR A 225 -6.30 -6.04 17.50
N VAL A 226 -5.23 -5.63 16.84
CA VAL A 226 -4.79 -4.22 16.78
C VAL A 226 -5.78 -3.37 15.99
N ARG A 227 -6.39 -3.95 14.95
CA ARG A 227 -7.37 -3.31 14.09
C ARG A 227 -8.66 -4.13 14.03
N ASP A 228 -9.79 -3.46 13.84
CA ASP A 228 -11.10 -4.09 13.68
C ASP A 228 -11.10 -5.20 12.61
N GLY A 229 -11.90 -6.26 12.84
CA GLY A 229 -12.08 -7.35 11.88
C GLY A 229 -11.00 -8.44 11.93
N ILE A 230 -10.29 -8.60 13.04
CA ILE A 230 -9.20 -9.58 13.19
C ILE A 230 -8.07 -9.32 12.18
N GLN A 231 -7.50 -8.13 12.25
CA GLN A 231 -6.35 -7.73 11.42
C GLN A 231 -5.24 -7.16 12.29
N SER A 232 -4.00 -7.41 11.88
CA SER A 232 -2.86 -6.61 12.31
C SER A 232 -2.90 -5.25 11.62
N ALA A 233 -2.27 -4.24 12.22
CA ALA A 233 -2.16 -2.92 11.59
C ALA A 233 -1.16 -2.99 10.43
N PHE A 234 -1.57 -2.53 9.25
CA PHE A 234 -0.63 -2.34 8.15
C PHE A 234 0.34 -1.21 8.51
N THR A 235 1.53 -1.59 8.97
CA THR A 235 2.60 -0.66 9.36
C THR A 235 3.74 -0.68 8.36
N ASN A 236 4.32 0.51 8.12
CA ASN A 236 5.54 0.67 7.36
C ASN A 236 6.56 1.42 8.21
N VAL A 237 7.81 0.96 8.17
CA VAL A 237 8.95 1.60 8.83
C VAL A 237 10.03 1.87 7.79
N SER A 238 10.63 3.05 7.85
CA SER A 238 11.70 3.45 6.94
C SER A 238 13.07 3.28 7.59
N ILE A 239 14.03 2.87 6.77
CA ILE A 239 15.44 2.72 7.10
C ILE A 239 16.20 3.66 6.18
N PHE A 240 17.11 4.45 6.72
CA PHE A 240 17.72 5.55 6.02
C PHE A 240 19.25 5.45 6.04
N ASP A 241 19.90 5.77 4.92
CA ASP A 241 21.33 6.10 4.93
C ASP A 241 21.61 7.42 5.68
N GLY A 242 22.89 7.76 5.86
CA GLY A 242 23.29 8.95 6.59
C GLY A 242 22.76 10.26 5.99
N GLU A 243 22.73 10.36 4.67
CA GLU A 243 22.26 11.56 3.95
C GLU A 243 20.75 11.79 4.11
N TYR A 244 19.95 10.70 4.04
CA TYR A 244 18.52 10.77 4.30
C TYR A 244 18.23 11.11 5.76
N LEU A 245 18.96 10.52 6.72
CA LEU A 245 18.81 10.84 8.14
C LEU A 245 19.08 12.31 8.39
N GLU A 246 20.17 12.86 7.86
CA GLU A 246 20.52 14.28 8.01
C GLU A 246 19.47 15.19 7.36
N ALA A 247 19.08 14.90 6.12
CA ALA A 247 18.14 15.74 5.38
C ALA A 247 16.72 15.76 6.00
N LEU A 248 16.23 14.59 6.49
CA LEU A 248 14.87 14.48 7.02
C LEU A 248 14.78 14.86 8.50
N PHE A 249 15.81 14.57 9.28
CA PHE A 249 15.73 14.65 10.73
C PHE A 249 16.83 15.49 11.38
N GLY A 250 17.87 15.90 10.65
CA GLY A 250 19.00 16.67 11.21
C GLY A 250 18.59 17.92 11.99
N GLY A 251 17.56 18.63 11.51
CA GLY A 251 17.00 19.78 12.20
C GLY A 251 15.95 19.46 13.28
N ALA A 252 15.62 18.21 13.50
CA ALA A 252 14.63 17.81 14.50
C ALA A 252 15.25 17.72 15.90
N GLU A 253 14.48 18.11 16.91
CA GLU A 253 14.86 18.04 18.32
C GLU A 253 14.25 16.79 18.97
N PHE A 254 15.02 16.15 19.85
CA PHE A 254 14.51 15.16 20.80
C PHE A 254 13.77 15.82 21.97
N PRO A 255 13.01 15.08 22.77
CA PRO A 255 12.25 15.63 23.91
C PRO A 255 13.09 16.37 24.95
N ASP A 256 14.39 16.14 25.04
CA ASP A 256 15.32 16.82 25.93
C ASP A 256 15.96 18.09 25.32
N GLY A 257 15.62 18.41 24.07
CA GLY A 257 16.15 19.57 23.34
C GLY A 257 17.48 19.33 22.63
N THR A 258 18.02 18.13 22.64
CA THR A 258 19.18 17.76 21.81
C THR A 258 18.75 17.56 20.37
N PHE A 259 19.64 17.80 19.40
CA PHE A 259 19.33 17.67 17.99
C PHE A 259 19.65 16.26 17.46
N MET A 260 18.81 15.76 16.56
CA MET A 260 19.05 14.45 15.95
C MET A 260 20.35 14.42 15.12
N VAL A 261 20.77 15.56 14.55
CA VAL A 261 22.04 15.66 13.82
C VAL A 261 23.25 15.27 14.67
N ASP A 262 23.20 15.48 15.97
CA ASP A 262 24.30 15.15 16.89
C ASP A 262 24.48 13.64 17.10
N TYR A 263 23.53 12.82 16.64
CA TYR A 263 23.45 11.36 16.87
C TYR A 263 23.25 10.53 15.59
N LEU A 264 23.51 11.09 14.40
CA LEU A 264 23.19 10.41 13.13
C LEU A 264 23.91 9.05 13.00
N ASP A 265 25.18 8.98 13.39
CA ASP A 265 25.94 7.73 13.32
C ASP A 265 25.38 6.67 14.29
N GLU A 266 25.06 7.06 15.51
CA GLU A 266 24.47 6.16 16.51
C GLU A 266 23.05 5.72 16.10
N ILE A 267 22.25 6.59 15.50
CA ILE A 267 20.93 6.24 14.95
C ILE A 267 21.11 5.24 13.80
N LYS A 268 22.09 5.43 12.93
CA LYS A 268 22.41 4.51 11.84
C LYS A 268 22.79 3.12 12.36
N GLU A 269 23.64 3.04 13.39
CA GLU A 269 24.00 1.77 14.03
C GLU A 269 22.78 1.13 14.75
N PHE A 270 21.92 1.94 15.37
CA PHE A 270 20.70 1.41 15.99
C PHE A 270 19.71 0.87 14.93
N GLN A 271 19.62 1.47 13.74
CA GLN A 271 18.86 0.91 12.61
C GLN A 271 19.40 -0.49 12.22
N LYS A 272 20.74 -0.65 12.16
CA LYS A 272 21.35 -1.96 11.87
C LYS A 272 20.95 -2.99 12.92
N LEU A 273 21.08 -2.65 14.21
CA LEU A 273 20.68 -3.51 15.32
C LEU A 273 19.19 -3.88 15.25
N PHE A 274 18.32 -2.89 14.99
CA PHE A 274 16.89 -3.08 14.85
C PHE A 274 16.58 -4.14 13.77
N MET A 275 17.14 -3.98 12.58
CA MET A 275 16.89 -4.87 11.46
C MET A 275 17.49 -6.27 11.64
N GLU A 276 18.65 -6.38 12.26
CA GLU A 276 19.23 -7.69 12.60
C GLU A 276 18.35 -8.49 13.56
N GLU A 277 17.79 -7.84 14.59
CA GLU A 277 16.88 -8.52 15.52
C GLU A 277 15.57 -8.89 14.84
N GLU A 278 15.04 -8.00 14.01
CA GLU A 278 13.85 -8.27 13.22
C GLU A 278 14.06 -9.46 12.29
N ALA A 279 15.20 -9.56 11.62
CA ALA A 279 15.56 -10.69 10.78
C ALA A 279 15.58 -12.03 11.57
N LYS A 280 16.11 -12.03 12.80
CA LYS A 280 16.07 -13.21 13.68
C LYS A 280 14.63 -13.63 14.02
N ILE A 281 13.79 -12.66 14.34
CA ILE A 281 12.38 -12.92 14.69
C ILE A 281 11.65 -13.53 13.49
N ARG A 282 11.82 -12.97 12.29
CA ARG A 282 11.16 -13.44 11.07
C ARG A 282 11.64 -14.80 10.58
N ASN A 283 12.89 -15.16 10.83
CA ASN A 283 13.40 -16.50 10.53
C ASN A 283 12.72 -17.61 11.37
N THR A 284 12.14 -17.26 12.51
CA THR A 284 11.44 -18.19 13.40
C THR A 284 9.92 -18.06 13.33
N ASN A 285 9.41 -16.97 12.74
CA ASN A 285 7.98 -16.69 12.62
C ASN A 285 7.69 -15.90 11.35
N MET A 286 6.70 -16.33 10.58
CA MET A 286 6.21 -15.52 9.46
C MET A 286 5.34 -14.37 9.98
N PHE A 287 5.88 -13.17 9.97
CA PHE A 287 5.16 -11.93 10.26
C PHE A 287 4.96 -11.12 8.97
N THR A 288 3.77 -10.54 8.83
CA THR A 288 3.43 -9.69 7.69
C THR A 288 3.97 -8.26 7.88
N PHE A 289 3.98 -7.76 9.10
CA PHE A 289 4.32 -6.37 9.40
C PHE A 289 5.46 -6.24 10.43
N PRO A 290 6.13 -5.10 10.44
CA PRO A 290 6.05 -3.98 9.48
C PRO A 290 6.69 -4.32 8.12
N VAL A 291 6.26 -3.58 7.08
CA VAL A 291 6.96 -3.51 5.79
C VAL A 291 8.09 -2.49 5.92
N TYR A 292 9.23 -2.76 5.32
CA TYR A 292 10.39 -1.85 5.37
C TYR A 292 10.66 -1.19 4.03
N SER A 293 11.06 0.08 4.07
CA SER A 293 11.62 0.80 2.92
C SER A 293 13.04 1.21 3.25
N LEU A 294 14.02 0.63 2.53
CA LEU A 294 15.43 1.02 2.62
C LEU A 294 15.67 2.19 1.67
N SER A 295 15.85 3.38 2.21
CA SER A 295 16.05 4.63 1.46
C SER A 295 17.53 4.93 1.34
N LEU A 296 18.03 4.96 0.10
CA LEU A 296 19.42 5.15 -0.25
C LEU A 296 19.58 6.30 -1.25
N LEU A 297 20.47 7.23 -0.96
CA LEU A 297 20.83 8.30 -1.89
C LEU A 297 21.91 7.82 -2.88
N ARG A 298 21.65 8.03 -4.18
CA ARG A 298 22.59 7.65 -5.24
C ARG A 298 22.86 8.81 -6.18
N LYS A 299 24.08 9.34 -6.22
CA LYS A 299 24.49 10.44 -7.06
C LYS A 299 25.58 10.02 -8.05
N ASN A 300 25.45 10.45 -9.29
CA ASN A 300 26.45 10.19 -10.35
C ASN A 300 26.80 8.67 -10.48
N GLY A 301 25.80 7.80 -10.36
CA GLY A 301 25.96 6.36 -10.50
C GLY A 301 26.60 5.67 -9.28
N ARG A 302 26.68 6.32 -8.10
CA ARG A 302 27.26 5.73 -6.88
C ARG A 302 26.39 6.02 -5.66
N PHE A 303 26.30 5.09 -4.75
CA PHE A 303 25.70 5.35 -3.44
C PHE A 303 26.58 6.32 -2.67
N VAL A 304 25.95 7.30 -2.03
CA VAL A 304 26.68 8.32 -1.25
C VAL A 304 27.20 7.70 0.05
N ASP A 305 26.38 6.90 0.74
CA ASP A 305 26.78 6.05 1.85
C ASP A 305 26.94 4.60 1.34
N GLU A 306 28.07 4.30 0.69
CA GLU A 306 28.32 3.00 0.06
C GLU A 306 28.34 1.86 1.07
N GLU A 307 28.92 2.07 2.27
CA GLU A 307 29.00 1.06 3.34
C GLU A 307 27.59 0.66 3.81
N PHE A 308 26.72 1.63 4.03
CA PHE A 308 25.35 1.37 4.44
C PHE A 308 24.53 0.70 3.33
N ALA A 309 24.74 1.12 2.08
CA ALA A 309 24.10 0.49 0.92
C ALA A 309 24.55 -0.97 0.76
N GLU A 310 25.85 -1.27 0.88
CA GLU A 310 26.37 -2.64 0.86
C GLU A 310 25.74 -3.49 1.96
N TRP A 311 25.69 -2.97 3.18
CA TRP A 311 25.09 -3.66 4.31
C TRP A 311 23.61 -3.96 4.04
N GLY A 312 22.81 -2.96 3.62
CA GLY A 312 21.39 -3.11 3.34
C GLY A 312 21.09 -4.10 2.22
N ILE A 313 21.82 -4.04 1.12
CA ILE A 313 21.69 -4.97 -0.01
C ILE A 313 22.02 -6.41 0.42
N LYS A 314 23.08 -6.61 1.21
CA LYS A 314 23.41 -7.93 1.78
C LYS A 314 22.25 -8.47 2.62
N GLN A 315 21.67 -7.64 3.49
CA GLN A 315 20.58 -8.06 4.37
C GLN A 315 19.30 -8.43 3.61
N ILE A 316 18.96 -7.70 2.55
CA ILE A 316 17.73 -7.93 1.77
C ILE A 316 17.89 -9.09 0.78
N CYS A 317 19.02 -9.17 0.09
CA CYS A 317 19.17 -10.02 -1.08
C CYS A 317 19.85 -11.37 -0.78
N ILE A 318 20.67 -11.45 0.27
CA ILE A 318 21.48 -12.64 0.54
C ILE A 318 20.92 -13.44 1.71
N VAL A 319 20.83 -14.75 1.55
CA VAL A 319 20.39 -15.65 2.63
C VAL A 319 21.42 -15.66 3.76
N ASN A 320 20.99 -15.28 4.94
CA ASN A 320 21.82 -15.34 6.14
C ASN A 320 21.95 -16.79 6.63
N LYS A 321 23.19 -17.20 6.92
CA LYS A 321 23.44 -18.46 7.60
C LYS A 321 23.42 -18.24 9.10
N ILE A 322 22.42 -18.79 9.77
CA ILE A 322 22.35 -18.82 11.23
C ILE A 322 22.62 -20.26 11.66
N ASN A 323 23.61 -20.47 12.55
CA ASN A 323 24.00 -21.79 13.06
C ASN A 323 24.33 -22.83 11.97
N GLU A 324 25.10 -22.45 10.96
CA GLU A 324 25.50 -23.29 9.82
C GLU A 324 24.36 -23.79 8.94
N LYS A 325 23.12 -23.39 9.21
CA LYS A 325 21.96 -23.69 8.39
C LYS A 325 21.58 -22.51 7.52
N ASN A 326 21.19 -22.76 6.29
CA ASN A 326 20.66 -21.75 5.39
C ASN A 326 19.27 -21.34 5.89
N GLN A 327 19.12 -20.11 6.32
CA GLN A 327 17.84 -19.50 6.67
C GLN A 327 17.59 -18.32 5.75
N ILE A 328 16.33 -17.94 5.56
CA ILE A 328 16.01 -16.76 4.78
C ILE A 328 16.50 -15.50 5.49
N SER A 329 16.75 -14.45 4.71
CA SER A 329 16.84 -13.12 5.26
C SER A 329 15.46 -12.72 5.82
N GLY A 330 15.41 -12.30 7.07
CA GLY A 330 14.21 -11.74 7.68
C GLY A 330 13.76 -10.42 7.07
N TRP A 331 14.50 -9.90 6.08
CA TRP A 331 14.17 -8.70 5.32
C TRP A 331 13.33 -8.96 4.07
N TYR A 332 12.75 -10.16 3.92
CA TYR A 332 11.95 -10.53 2.75
C TYR A 332 10.80 -9.54 2.44
N ASP A 333 10.33 -8.79 3.42
CA ASP A 333 9.28 -7.77 3.25
C ASP A 333 9.86 -6.34 3.19
N SER A 334 11.01 -6.20 2.54
CA SER A 334 11.71 -4.93 2.35
C SER A 334 11.65 -4.48 0.90
N ASN A 335 11.60 -3.17 0.73
CA ASN A 335 11.60 -2.49 -0.57
C ASN A 335 12.84 -1.59 -0.65
N PHE A 336 13.37 -1.43 -1.84
CA PHE A 336 14.40 -0.43 -2.13
C PHE A 336 13.75 0.87 -2.57
N PHE A 337 14.12 1.97 -1.95
CA PHE A 337 13.85 3.31 -2.42
C PHE A 337 15.18 4.00 -2.70
N ILE A 338 15.53 4.15 -3.98
CA ILE A 338 16.80 4.71 -4.42
C ILE A 338 16.52 5.93 -5.28
N ASP A 339 16.94 7.10 -4.81
CA ASP A 339 16.72 8.37 -5.50
C ASP A 339 18.04 9.14 -5.65
N ASP A 340 18.10 10.10 -6.56
CA ASP A 340 19.25 10.98 -6.77
C ASP A 340 19.21 12.24 -5.88
N SER A 341 18.11 12.44 -5.19
CA SER A 341 17.86 13.54 -4.25
C SER A 341 17.13 13.06 -3.00
N VAL A 342 17.34 13.74 -1.87
CA VAL A 342 16.63 13.50 -0.61
C VAL A 342 15.26 14.19 -0.55
N THR A 343 14.76 14.68 -1.70
CA THR A 343 13.53 15.47 -1.78
C THR A 343 12.26 14.63 -1.78
N SER A 344 12.38 13.32 -1.89
CA SER A 344 11.24 12.42 -1.87
C SER A 344 11.45 11.25 -0.91
N LEU A 345 10.34 10.72 -0.41
CA LEU A 345 10.31 9.57 0.48
C LEU A 345 9.14 8.68 0.11
N SER A 346 9.34 7.37 0.10
CA SER A 346 8.27 6.41 -0.05
C SER A 346 7.82 5.87 1.30
N ASN A 347 6.52 5.99 1.55
CA ASN A 347 5.87 5.46 2.74
C ASN A 347 4.80 4.44 2.32
N CYS A 348 4.47 3.52 3.21
CA CYS A 348 3.49 2.49 2.92
C CYS A 348 3.93 1.59 1.75
N CYS A 349 2.96 1.06 1.00
CA CYS A 349 3.26 0.22 -0.14
C CYS A 349 3.71 1.02 -1.38
N ARG A 350 3.36 2.33 -1.49
CA ARG A 350 3.67 3.14 -2.68
C ARG A 350 3.63 4.65 -2.48
N LEU A 351 3.00 5.13 -1.41
CA LEU A 351 2.82 6.56 -1.20
C LEU A 351 4.17 7.30 -1.26
N LYS A 352 4.37 8.07 -2.32
CA LYS A 352 5.52 8.95 -2.51
C LYS A 352 5.14 10.36 -2.09
N SER A 353 5.93 10.97 -1.23
CA SER A 353 5.82 12.37 -0.85
C SER A 353 7.01 13.14 -1.37
N ASN A 354 6.78 14.35 -1.87
CA ASN A 354 7.84 15.23 -2.40
C ASN A 354 8.03 16.40 -1.45
N ILE A 355 9.24 16.55 -0.94
CA ILE A 355 9.63 17.64 -0.01
C ILE A 355 9.60 19.02 -0.71
N ASP A 356 9.88 19.08 -2.02
CA ASP A 356 9.87 20.33 -2.79
C ASP A 356 8.44 20.89 -3.00
N ASP A 357 7.43 20.15 -2.66
CA ASP A 357 6.03 20.61 -2.68
C ASP A 357 5.73 21.52 -1.46
N LEU A 358 6.48 22.61 -1.36
CA LEU A 358 6.57 23.54 -0.23
C LEU A 358 5.23 24.06 0.35
N GLY A 359 4.13 23.90 -0.35
CA GLY A 359 2.79 24.21 0.18
C GLY A 359 2.26 23.21 1.21
N TYR A 360 2.83 22.02 1.30
CA TYR A 360 2.45 20.94 2.22
C TYR A 360 3.43 20.77 3.39
N PHE A 361 4.53 21.54 3.44
CA PHE A 361 5.58 21.40 4.43
C PHE A 361 5.83 22.70 5.17
N ASN A 362 5.16 22.86 6.30
CA ASN A 362 5.40 23.93 7.27
C ASN A 362 6.02 23.39 8.56
N SER A 363 7.01 22.51 8.48
CA SER A 363 7.80 22.17 9.65
C SER A 363 9.25 22.55 9.46
N ILE A 364 9.81 23.21 10.45
CA ILE A 364 11.25 23.44 10.60
C ILE A 364 11.91 22.06 10.59
N GLY A 365 12.63 21.72 9.49
CA GLY A 365 13.25 20.42 9.32
C GLY A 365 12.85 19.65 8.05
N GLY A 366 11.92 20.15 7.23
CA GLY A 366 11.63 19.64 5.87
C GLY A 366 11.23 18.16 5.77
N THR A 367 10.53 17.62 6.76
CA THR A 367 10.20 16.20 6.82
C THR A 367 8.99 15.83 5.97
N ALA A 368 9.06 14.74 5.19
CA ALA A 368 7.95 14.13 4.48
C ALA A 368 6.95 13.39 5.42
N LEU A 369 6.82 13.89 6.64
CA LEU A 369 5.91 13.41 7.68
C LEU A 369 4.58 14.14 7.59
N LYS A 370 3.53 13.55 8.16
CA LYS A 370 2.16 14.09 8.19
C LYS A 370 1.55 14.26 6.78
N VAL A 371 1.85 13.34 5.88
CA VAL A 371 1.34 13.32 4.50
C VAL A 371 0.54 12.05 4.27
N GLY A 372 -0.55 12.15 3.51
CA GLY A 372 -1.39 11.01 3.23
C GLY A 372 -2.42 11.23 2.14
N SER A 373 -3.41 10.35 2.07
CA SER A 373 -4.51 10.41 1.11
C SER A 373 -5.86 10.43 1.82
N VAL A 374 -6.76 11.29 1.38
CA VAL A 374 -8.17 11.26 1.82
C VAL A 374 -8.84 10.01 1.30
N LYS A 375 -8.70 9.75 -0.01
CA LYS A 375 -9.31 8.60 -0.68
C LYS A 375 -8.61 8.32 -2.00
N VAL A 376 -8.66 7.06 -2.40
CA VAL A 376 -8.18 6.58 -3.70
C VAL A 376 -9.36 6.11 -4.53
N SER A 377 -9.41 6.54 -5.79
CA SER A 377 -10.32 6.02 -6.82
C SER A 377 -9.50 5.60 -8.04
N THR A 378 -9.86 4.49 -8.65
CA THR A 378 -9.08 3.86 -9.72
C THR A 378 -9.80 3.91 -11.04
N ILE A 379 -9.09 4.34 -12.07
CA ILE A 379 -9.54 4.33 -13.46
C ILE A 379 -9.18 2.99 -14.10
N ASN A 380 -10.15 2.33 -14.69
CA ASN A 380 -9.97 1.15 -15.52
C ASN A 380 -9.53 1.56 -16.93
N LEU A 381 -8.20 1.60 -17.17
CA LEU A 381 -7.63 1.97 -18.46
C LEU A 381 -7.98 0.95 -19.55
N ALA A 382 -8.05 -0.34 -19.20
CA ALA A 382 -8.41 -1.40 -20.14
C ALA A 382 -9.84 -1.23 -20.68
N ARG A 383 -10.79 -0.83 -19.81
CA ARG A 383 -12.18 -0.53 -20.23
C ARG A 383 -12.21 0.54 -21.30
N LEU A 384 -11.49 1.63 -21.12
CA LEU A 384 -11.45 2.73 -22.10
C LEU A 384 -10.90 2.27 -23.45
N ALA A 385 -9.94 1.33 -23.46
CA ALA A 385 -9.42 0.74 -24.70
C ALA A 385 -10.45 -0.15 -25.40
N LEU A 386 -11.26 -0.90 -24.65
CA LEU A 386 -12.35 -1.72 -25.20
C LEU A 386 -13.48 -0.87 -25.76
N GLU A 387 -13.77 0.28 -25.15
CA GLU A 387 -14.77 1.25 -25.63
C GLU A 387 -14.30 2.03 -26.88
N HIS A 388 -12.98 2.16 -27.08
CA HIS A 388 -12.36 2.92 -28.18
C HIS A 388 -11.30 2.09 -28.92
N PRO A 389 -11.63 0.89 -29.46
CA PRO A 389 -10.64 0.01 -30.07
C PRO A 389 -10.01 0.68 -31.29
N LYS A 390 -8.67 0.76 -31.31
CA LYS A 390 -7.86 1.37 -32.39
C LYS A 390 -8.10 2.89 -32.61
N ASP A 391 -8.79 3.56 -31.69
CA ASP A 391 -9.03 5.00 -31.71
C ASP A 391 -8.30 5.71 -30.57
N GLU A 392 -7.00 5.97 -30.72
CA GLU A 392 -6.21 6.70 -29.71
C GLU A 392 -6.83 8.04 -29.31
N LYS A 393 -7.37 8.78 -30.29
CA LYS A 393 -7.94 10.11 -30.04
C LYS A 393 -9.21 10.02 -29.18
N GLY A 394 -10.12 9.12 -29.55
CA GLY A 394 -11.34 8.87 -28.76
C GLY A 394 -11.00 8.39 -27.37
N TYR A 395 -10.03 7.46 -27.24
CA TYR A 395 -9.53 6.98 -25.95
C TYR A 395 -9.02 8.12 -25.05
N LEU A 396 -8.15 9.00 -25.56
CA LEU A 396 -7.55 10.09 -24.77
C LEU A 396 -8.61 11.14 -24.35
N VAL A 397 -9.64 11.37 -25.18
CA VAL A 397 -10.77 12.23 -24.81
C VAL A 397 -11.60 11.59 -23.71
N ALA A 398 -11.96 10.31 -23.86
CA ALA A 398 -12.72 9.56 -22.85
C ALA A 398 -11.95 9.44 -21.52
N LEU A 399 -10.62 9.25 -21.58
CA LEU A 399 -9.75 9.26 -20.42
C LEU A 399 -9.79 10.59 -19.68
N ARG A 400 -9.61 11.72 -20.38
CA ARG A 400 -9.70 13.06 -19.80
C ARG A 400 -11.04 13.26 -19.07
N ASP A 401 -12.15 12.96 -19.75
CA ASP A 401 -13.49 13.15 -19.22
C ASP A 401 -13.73 12.25 -17.98
N THR A 402 -13.13 11.04 -17.98
CA THR A 402 -13.19 10.12 -16.84
C THR A 402 -12.37 10.62 -15.66
N VAL A 403 -11.15 11.14 -15.89
CA VAL A 403 -10.31 11.78 -14.85
C VAL A 403 -11.04 12.96 -14.21
N GLU A 404 -11.64 13.84 -15.02
CA GLU A 404 -12.39 14.99 -14.50
C GLU A 404 -13.60 14.56 -13.65
N LEU A 405 -14.30 13.51 -14.07
CA LEU A 405 -15.43 12.96 -13.30
C LEU A 405 -14.97 12.37 -11.97
N ASP A 406 -13.87 11.65 -11.98
CA ASP A 406 -13.29 11.06 -10.79
C ASP A 406 -12.77 12.13 -9.81
N CYS A 407 -12.12 13.18 -10.31
CA CYS A 407 -11.75 14.35 -9.52
C CYS A 407 -12.96 14.98 -8.81
N LYS A 408 -14.11 15.08 -9.48
CA LYS A 408 -15.35 15.59 -8.88
C LYS A 408 -15.86 14.70 -7.75
N ALA A 409 -15.79 13.38 -7.92
CA ALA A 409 -16.18 12.43 -6.87
C ALA A 409 -15.26 12.49 -5.66
N LEU A 410 -13.93 12.51 -5.88
CA LEU A 410 -12.92 12.66 -4.83
C LEU A 410 -13.04 14.00 -4.08
N ASP A 411 -13.34 15.10 -4.80
CA ASP A 411 -13.61 16.41 -4.19
C ASP A 411 -14.85 16.37 -3.27
N ILE A 412 -15.87 15.63 -3.65
CA ILE A 412 -17.06 15.41 -2.80
C ILE A 412 -16.70 14.62 -1.54
N VAL A 413 -15.95 13.52 -1.68
CA VAL A 413 -15.50 12.73 -0.52
C VAL A 413 -14.68 13.61 0.42
N ARG A 414 -13.71 14.36 -0.11
CA ARG A 414 -12.90 15.32 0.67
C ARG A 414 -13.77 16.33 1.42
N ASN A 415 -14.77 16.93 0.78
CA ASN A 415 -15.64 17.89 1.42
C ASN A 415 -16.52 17.27 2.52
N ILE A 416 -16.93 16.00 2.38
CA ILE A 416 -17.66 15.28 3.42
C ILE A 416 -16.75 15.06 4.62
N ILE A 417 -15.53 14.55 4.41
CA ILE A 417 -14.54 14.31 5.48
C ILE A 417 -14.18 15.65 6.15
N LYS A 418 -13.91 16.73 5.38
CA LYS A 418 -13.60 18.07 5.91
C LYS A 418 -14.69 18.57 6.88
N ARG A 419 -15.95 18.46 6.47
CA ARG A 419 -17.10 18.82 7.33
C ARG A 419 -17.10 18.02 8.65
N ASP A 420 -16.82 16.72 8.56
CA ASP A 420 -16.87 15.83 9.70
C ASP A 420 -15.66 16.06 10.64
N VAL A 421 -14.50 16.43 10.09
CA VAL A 421 -13.35 16.97 10.83
C VAL A 421 -13.71 18.25 11.58
N GLU A 422 -14.31 19.24 10.90
CA GLU A 422 -14.75 20.53 11.49
C GLU A 422 -15.79 20.35 12.60
N LYS A 423 -16.54 19.24 12.59
CA LYS A 423 -17.52 18.90 13.65
C LYS A 423 -16.92 18.03 14.77
N GLY A 424 -15.62 17.72 14.72
CA GLY A 424 -14.95 16.90 15.72
C GLY A 424 -15.34 15.43 15.71
N LEU A 425 -15.92 14.93 14.59
CA LEU A 425 -16.37 13.54 14.48
C LEU A 425 -15.23 12.55 14.17
N LEU A 426 -14.06 13.05 13.81
CA LEU A 426 -12.88 12.26 13.45
C LEU A 426 -11.75 12.54 14.45
N PRO A 427 -11.62 11.72 15.52
CA PRO A 427 -10.71 11.98 16.62
C PRO A 427 -9.24 12.10 16.22
N ASN A 428 -8.79 11.32 15.21
CA ASN A 428 -7.42 11.40 14.70
C ASN A 428 -7.03 12.80 14.20
N PHE A 429 -7.97 13.57 13.64
CA PHE A 429 -7.76 14.96 13.26
C PHE A 429 -7.86 15.90 14.45
N SER A 430 -8.94 15.81 15.25
CA SER A 430 -9.15 16.70 16.39
C SER A 430 -8.10 16.54 17.49
N LYS A 431 -7.40 15.41 17.54
CA LYS A 431 -6.27 15.16 18.43
C LYS A 431 -4.91 15.46 17.80
N GLY A 432 -4.85 15.87 16.53
CA GLY A 432 -3.61 16.31 15.88
C GLY A 432 -2.71 15.19 15.34
N LEU A 433 -3.21 13.94 15.23
CA LEU A 433 -2.45 12.86 14.63
C LEU A 433 -2.35 13.02 13.12
N VAL A 434 -3.39 13.55 12.50
CA VAL A 434 -3.51 13.77 11.05
C VAL A 434 -3.81 15.24 10.79
N ASP A 435 -3.12 15.80 9.81
CA ASP A 435 -3.38 17.13 9.31
C ASP A 435 -4.17 17.04 7.99
N PHE A 436 -5.36 17.63 7.97
CA PHE A 436 -6.24 17.56 6.81
C PHE A 436 -5.66 18.26 5.58
N GLU A 437 -4.89 19.33 5.77
CA GLU A 437 -4.28 20.13 4.69
C GLU A 437 -3.20 19.33 3.94
N HIS A 438 -2.57 18.36 4.60
CA HIS A 438 -1.53 17.50 4.02
C HIS A 438 -2.07 16.22 3.36
N LEU A 439 -3.37 16.09 3.18
CA LEU A 439 -3.97 14.95 2.50
C LEU A 439 -4.18 15.23 1.01
N TYR A 440 -3.67 14.35 0.16
CA TYR A 440 -3.97 14.33 -1.27
C TYR A 440 -5.36 13.71 -1.53
N ASN A 441 -5.96 14.04 -2.67
CA ASN A 441 -6.88 13.15 -3.35
C ASN A 441 -6.05 12.30 -4.31
N THR A 442 -6.29 10.99 -4.40
CA THR A 442 -5.47 10.09 -5.19
C THR A 442 -6.25 9.45 -6.33
N ILE A 443 -5.77 9.66 -7.55
CA ILE A 443 -6.23 8.95 -8.74
C ILE A 443 -5.34 7.73 -8.94
N GLY A 444 -5.93 6.55 -8.86
CA GLY A 444 -5.30 5.29 -9.21
C GLY A 444 -5.55 4.89 -10.65
N PHE A 445 -4.76 3.99 -11.17
CA PHE A 445 -5.00 3.35 -12.47
C PHE A 445 -4.63 1.87 -12.43
N ILE A 446 -5.23 1.10 -13.35
CA ILE A 446 -4.94 -0.32 -13.59
C ILE A 446 -5.19 -0.64 -15.08
N GLY A 447 -4.55 -1.68 -15.60
CA GLY A 447 -4.83 -2.19 -16.94
C GLY A 447 -4.07 -1.49 -18.06
N ILE A 448 -2.87 -0.95 -17.78
CA ILE A 448 -2.05 -0.30 -18.83
C ILE A 448 -1.53 -1.32 -19.85
N TYR A 449 -1.12 -2.52 -19.39
CA TYR A 449 -0.69 -3.62 -20.29
C TYR A 449 -1.83 -4.04 -21.21
N GLU A 450 -3.01 -4.26 -20.64
CA GLU A 450 -4.20 -4.66 -21.37
C GLU A 450 -4.63 -3.57 -22.37
N THR A 451 -4.46 -2.31 -22.03
CA THR A 451 -4.65 -1.19 -22.95
C THR A 451 -3.71 -1.28 -24.14
N MET A 452 -2.41 -1.46 -23.91
CA MET A 452 -1.41 -1.59 -25.00
C MET A 452 -1.68 -2.83 -25.86
N LYS A 453 -2.08 -3.94 -25.24
CA LYS A 453 -2.43 -5.16 -25.93
C LYS A 453 -3.67 -4.97 -26.83
N THR A 454 -4.71 -4.30 -26.35
CA THR A 454 -5.94 -4.00 -27.10
C THR A 454 -5.67 -3.11 -28.31
N PHE A 455 -4.74 -2.19 -28.22
CA PHE A 455 -4.29 -1.36 -29.34
C PHE A 455 -3.36 -2.11 -30.31
N GLY A 456 -2.87 -3.29 -29.94
CA GLY A 456 -1.91 -4.06 -30.75
C GLY A 456 -0.49 -3.50 -30.69
N TYR A 457 -0.10 -2.89 -29.55
CA TYR A 457 1.21 -2.27 -29.34
C TYR A 457 2.14 -3.12 -28.45
N VAL A 458 1.71 -4.32 -28.08
CA VAL A 458 2.55 -5.32 -27.43
C VAL A 458 2.85 -6.41 -28.48
N GLU A 459 4.12 -6.67 -28.69
CA GLU A 459 4.62 -7.72 -29.58
C GLU A 459 5.30 -8.82 -28.75
N VAL A 460 5.59 -9.94 -29.41
CA VAL A 460 6.26 -11.10 -28.80
C VAL A 460 7.48 -11.42 -29.62
N ASP A 461 8.64 -11.59 -28.99
CA ASP A 461 9.88 -11.94 -29.64
C ASP A 461 9.97 -13.45 -29.97
N ASP A 462 11.05 -13.87 -30.67
CA ASP A 462 11.28 -15.26 -31.03
C ASP A 462 11.45 -16.23 -29.84
N PHE A 463 11.68 -15.68 -28.64
CA PHE A 463 11.78 -16.43 -27.37
C PHE A 463 10.46 -16.48 -26.59
N GLY A 464 9.41 -15.85 -27.12
CA GLY A 464 8.10 -15.76 -26.50
C GLY A 464 7.99 -14.65 -25.43
N ASN A 465 8.92 -13.72 -25.37
CA ASN A 465 8.86 -12.59 -24.43
C ASN A 465 7.99 -11.47 -25.02
N SER A 466 7.04 -11.00 -24.25
CA SER A 466 6.26 -9.81 -24.57
C SER A 466 7.08 -8.54 -24.36
N PHE A 467 6.96 -7.59 -25.27
CA PHE A 467 7.61 -6.28 -25.15
C PHE A 467 6.74 -5.17 -25.72
N TYR A 468 6.95 -3.94 -25.23
CA TYR A 468 6.27 -2.74 -25.70
C TYR A 468 6.98 -2.18 -26.91
N THR A 469 6.22 -1.93 -27.98
CA THR A 469 6.73 -1.22 -29.16
C THR A 469 6.97 0.27 -28.86
N GLU A 470 7.72 0.96 -29.72
CA GLU A 470 7.86 2.42 -29.62
C GLU A 470 6.52 3.17 -29.63
N LYS A 471 5.50 2.59 -30.28
CA LYS A 471 4.14 3.13 -30.26
C LYS A 471 3.49 2.99 -28.90
N ALA A 472 3.71 1.86 -28.20
CA ALA A 472 3.23 1.67 -26.83
C ALA A 472 3.87 2.70 -25.88
N ASP A 473 5.19 2.89 -25.98
CA ASP A 473 5.92 3.87 -25.17
C ASP A 473 5.37 5.29 -25.38
N ALA A 474 5.19 5.68 -26.66
CA ALA A 474 4.67 7.01 -27.00
C ALA A 474 3.21 7.18 -26.56
N PHE A 475 2.39 6.14 -26.70
CA PHE A 475 0.98 6.19 -26.30
C PHE A 475 0.83 6.18 -24.77
N GLY A 476 1.61 5.40 -24.05
CA GLY A 476 1.66 5.40 -22.59
C GLY A 476 2.01 6.78 -22.02
N LYS A 477 3.01 7.45 -22.58
CA LYS A 477 3.35 8.84 -22.21
C LYS A 477 2.19 9.80 -22.43
N LYS A 478 1.43 9.66 -23.53
CA LYS A 478 0.22 10.49 -23.78
C LYS A 478 -0.88 10.21 -22.75
N ILE A 479 -1.09 8.93 -22.38
CA ILE A 479 -2.06 8.53 -21.35
C ILE A 479 -1.75 9.25 -20.04
N PHE A 480 -0.52 9.12 -19.54
CA PHE A 480 -0.12 9.76 -18.28
C PHE A 480 -0.13 11.30 -18.37
N GLN A 481 0.23 11.87 -19.52
CA GLN A 481 0.14 13.31 -19.72
C GLN A 481 -1.31 13.82 -19.66
N VAL A 482 -2.27 13.07 -20.20
CA VAL A 482 -3.69 13.41 -20.10
C VAL A 482 -4.18 13.33 -18.67
N ILE A 483 -3.82 12.28 -17.92
CA ILE A 483 -4.16 12.16 -16.50
C ILE A 483 -3.58 13.37 -15.73
N HIS A 484 -2.29 13.67 -15.93
CA HIS A 484 -1.62 14.80 -15.27
C HIS A 484 -2.31 16.13 -15.58
N ASN A 485 -2.52 16.44 -16.85
CA ASN A 485 -3.12 17.71 -17.26
C ASN A 485 -4.57 17.88 -16.73
N ALA A 486 -5.37 16.81 -16.76
CA ALA A 486 -6.76 16.88 -16.30
C ALA A 486 -6.84 17.07 -14.77
N LYS A 487 -6.06 16.35 -13.98
CA LYS A 487 -6.05 16.49 -12.53
C LYS A 487 -5.50 17.84 -12.07
N GLU A 488 -4.42 18.34 -12.69
CA GLU A 488 -3.84 19.65 -12.37
C GLU A 488 -4.81 20.79 -12.75
N SER A 489 -5.43 20.70 -13.93
CA SER A 489 -6.46 21.65 -14.32
C SER A 489 -7.64 21.70 -13.35
N PHE A 490 -8.08 20.55 -12.83
CA PHE A 490 -9.12 20.48 -11.84
C PHE A 490 -8.69 21.05 -10.48
N ALA A 491 -7.43 20.83 -10.08
CA ALA A 491 -6.89 21.26 -8.80
C ALA A 491 -6.42 22.72 -8.78
N LEU A 492 -6.40 23.42 -9.92
CA LEU A 492 -5.81 24.75 -10.06
C LEU A 492 -6.38 25.81 -9.10
N ASP A 493 -7.67 25.70 -8.77
CA ASP A 493 -8.40 26.61 -7.87
C ASP A 493 -8.67 25.98 -6.48
N LYS A 494 -8.04 24.86 -6.13
CA LYS A 494 -8.24 24.15 -4.87
C LYS A 494 -7.12 24.45 -3.87
N ASP A 495 -7.44 24.26 -2.59
CA ASP A 495 -6.52 24.31 -1.46
C ASP A 495 -5.82 22.95 -1.19
N TYR A 496 -5.90 22.02 -2.12
CA TYR A 496 -5.31 20.69 -2.03
C TYR A 496 -4.78 20.20 -3.38
N LYS A 497 -3.93 19.18 -3.34
CA LYS A 497 -3.34 18.55 -4.52
C LYS A 497 -3.98 17.20 -4.83
N ILE A 498 -3.86 16.79 -6.09
CA ILE A 498 -4.26 15.46 -6.56
C ILE A 498 -3.02 14.76 -7.09
N ASN A 499 -2.73 13.58 -6.56
CA ASN A 499 -1.64 12.74 -7.05
C ASN A 499 -2.15 11.58 -7.92
N CYS A 500 -1.23 10.93 -8.63
CA CYS A 500 -1.49 9.76 -9.48
C CYS A 500 -0.66 8.58 -8.97
N GLU A 501 -1.30 7.43 -8.75
CA GLU A 501 -0.69 6.25 -8.14
C GLU A 501 -0.94 4.99 -8.95
N GLN A 502 0.11 4.18 -9.13
CA GLN A 502 -0.04 2.79 -9.57
C GLN A 502 -0.61 1.97 -8.39
N ILE A 503 -1.92 1.74 -8.38
CA ILE A 503 -2.59 1.14 -7.21
C ILE A 503 -2.24 -0.35 -7.02
N PRO A 504 -2.35 -0.87 -5.78
CA PRO A 504 -2.16 -2.29 -5.48
C PRO A 504 -3.08 -3.23 -6.25
N GLY A 505 -4.33 -2.87 -6.45
CA GLY A 505 -5.29 -3.63 -7.26
C GLY A 505 -5.74 -4.96 -6.66
N GLU A 506 -5.72 -5.13 -5.34
CA GLU A 506 -6.08 -6.37 -4.64
C GLU A 506 -7.34 -7.05 -5.22
N SER A 507 -8.49 -6.84 -4.64
CA SER A 507 -9.77 -7.34 -5.15
C SER A 507 -10.26 -6.57 -6.38
N ALA A 508 -9.86 -5.30 -6.55
CA ALA A 508 -10.22 -4.47 -7.70
C ALA A 508 -9.78 -5.10 -9.02
N ALA A 509 -8.55 -5.63 -9.10
CA ALA A 509 -7.98 -6.22 -10.31
C ALA A 509 -8.87 -7.28 -10.96
N ALA A 510 -9.43 -8.19 -10.16
CA ALA A 510 -10.35 -9.23 -10.62
C ALA A 510 -11.72 -8.65 -10.97
N LYS A 511 -12.28 -7.77 -10.15
CA LYS A 511 -13.61 -7.19 -10.35
C LYS A 511 -13.70 -6.31 -11.60
N LEU A 512 -12.66 -5.52 -11.89
CA LEU A 512 -12.61 -4.70 -13.08
C LEU A 512 -12.61 -5.58 -14.34
N LYS A 513 -11.79 -6.64 -14.35
CA LYS A 513 -11.74 -7.56 -15.49
C LYS A 513 -13.05 -8.32 -15.68
N ARG A 514 -13.64 -8.87 -14.61
CA ARG A 514 -14.94 -9.57 -14.69
C ARG A 514 -16.05 -8.66 -15.24
N ALA A 515 -16.08 -7.39 -14.83
CA ALA A 515 -17.03 -6.44 -15.39
C ALA A 515 -16.84 -6.22 -16.90
N ASP A 516 -15.57 -6.18 -17.35
CA ASP A 516 -15.26 -6.01 -18.76
C ASP A 516 -15.58 -7.27 -19.57
N GLU A 517 -15.35 -8.46 -19.01
CA GLU A 517 -15.74 -9.73 -19.64
C GLU A 517 -17.26 -9.84 -19.87
N MET A 518 -18.06 -9.36 -18.93
CA MET A 518 -19.53 -9.31 -19.08
C MET A 518 -20.00 -8.34 -20.17
N LEU A 519 -19.23 -7.28 -20.47
CA LEU A 519 -19.61 -6.26 -21.44
C LEU A 519 -18.94 -6.46 -22.82
N PHE A 520 -17.77 -7.08 -22.88
CA PHE A 520 -16.89 -7.14 -24.05
C PHE A 520 -16.30 -8.54 -24.27
N GLU A 521 -17.06 -9.58 -24.01
CA GLU A 521 -16.67 -11.00 -23.95
C GLU A 521 -15.59 -11.45 -24.95
N ASP A 522 -15.71 -11.04 -26.22
CA ASP A 522 -14.82 -11.47 -27.31
C ASP A 522 -13.55 -10.62 -27.46
N THR A 523 -13.50 -9.43 -26.86
CA THR A 523 -12.43 -8.44 -27.08
C THR A 523 -11.56 -8.19 -25.86
N VAL A 524 -11.96 -8.71 -24.69
CA VAL A 524 -11.17 -8.61 -23.46
C VAL A 524 -9.88 -9.40 -23.59
N VAL A 525 -8.76 -8.83 -23.16
CA VAL A 525 -7.47 -9.51 -23.08
C VAL A 525 -7.56 -10.66 -22.08
N LYS A 526 -7.31 -11.89 -22.54
CA LYS A 526 -7.46 -13.14 -21.77
C LYS A 526 -6.13 -13.71 -21.28
N ASP A 527 -5.03 -12.97 -21.38
CA ASP A 527 -3.70 -13.44 -21.01
C ASP A 527 -3.60 -13.82 -19.52
N LEU A 528 -4.35 -13.13 -18.64
CA LEU A 528 -4.38 -13.37 -17.20
C LEU A 528 -5.82 -13.37 -16.66
N PRO A 529 -6.08 -14.01 -15.51
CA PRO A 529 -7.42 -14.05 -14.89
C PRO A 529 -7.88 -12.71 -14.31
N LEU A 530 -6.98 -11.74 -14.14
CA LEU A 530 -7.25 -10.41 -13.59
C LEU A 530 -6.40 -9.35 -14.31
N TYR A 531 -6.74 -8.06 -14.14
CA TYR A 531 -5.96 -6.97 -14.71
C TYR A 531 -4.66 -6.73 -13.95
N GLY A 532 -3.59 -6.42 -14.69
CA GLY A 532 -2.28 -6.17 -14.13
C GLY A 532 -2.22 -4.84 -13.35
N ASN A 533 -1.65 -4.89 -12.16
CA ASN A 533 -1.29 -3.72 -11.37
C ASN A 533 0.16 -3.28 -11.61
N GLN A 534 0.96 -4.09 -12.28
CA GLN A 534 2.29 -3.74 -12.76
C GLN A 534 2.22 -3.23 -14.20
N PHE A 535 3.17 -2.41 -14.64
CA PHE A 535 3.22 -1.93 -16.03
C PHE A 535 3.33 -3.07 -17.05
N ILE A 536 4.05 -4.14 -16.69
CA ILE A 536 3.94 -5.46 -17.30
C ILE A 536 3.56 -6.43 -16.18
N PRO A 537 2.40 -7.10 -16.23
CA PRO A 537 1.93 -7.98 -15.17
C PRO A 537 2.91 -9.12 -14.87
N LEU A 538 2.93 -9.59 -13.62
CA LEU A 538 3.89 -10.61 -13.16
C LEU A 538 3.71 -11.98 -13.83
N GLY A 539 2.51 -12.29 -14.31
CA GLY A 539 2.22 -13.53 -15.05
C GLY A 539 2.50 -13.44 -16.56
N ILE A 540 2.98 -12.30 -17.05
CA ILE A 540 3.34 -12.13 -18.46
C ILE A 540 4.83 -12.39 -18.63
N LYS A 541 5.15 -13.34 -19.53
CA LYS A 541 6.53 -13.62 -19.90
C LYS A 541 7.14 -12.42 -20.64
N THR A 542 8.21 -11.89 -20.09
CA THR A 542 8.98 -10.76 -20.64
C THR A 542 10.42 -10.85 -20.14
N SER A 543 11.35 -10.18 -20.77
CA SER A 543 12.70 -10.10 -20.22
C SER A 543 12.73 -9.17 -19.00
N LEU A 544 13.63 -9.46 -18.07
CA LEU A 544 13.83 -8.61 -16.89
C LEU A 544 14.20 -7.16 -17.28
N GLN A 545 15.04 -7.02 -18.32
CA GLN A 545 15.42 -5.73 -18.87
C GLN A 545 14.21 -4.94 -19.37
N GLU A 546 13.29 -5.58 -20.08
CA GLU A 546 12.07 -4.93 -20.57
C GLU A 546 11.14 -4.55 -19.41
N ARG A 547 10.98 -5.42 -18.42
CA ARG A 547 10.18 -5.12 -17.22
C ARG A 547 10.69 -3.88 -16.50
N ILE A 548 12.01 -3.79 -16.28
CA ILE A 548 12.65 -2.65 -15.62
C ILE A 548 12.55 -1.40 -16.51
N ARG A 549 12.81 -1.52 -17.82
CA ARG A 549 12.70 -0.42 -18.78
C ARG A 549 11.32 0.25 -18.76
N ILE A 550 10.27 -0.57 -18.83
CA ILE A 550 8.89 -0.05 -18.83
C ILE A 550 8.50 0.52 -17.48
N ALA A 551 8.91 -0.11 -16.38
CA ALA A 551 8.68 0.42 -15.05
C ALA A 551 9.34 1.80 -14.89
N SER A 552 10.61 1.93 -15.28
CA SER A 552 11.35 3.20 -15.24
C SER A 552 10.74 4.28 -16.14
N LEU A 553 10.28 3.89 -17.33
CA LEU A 553 9.68 4.82 -18.30
C LEU A 553 8.44 5.53 -17.73
N PHE A 554 7.66 4.85 -16.88
CA PHE A 554 6.40 5.38 -16.37
C PHE A 554 6.45 5.79 -14.88
N ASP A 555 7.49 5.43 -14.14
CA ASP A 555 7.63 5.75 -12.70
C ASP A 555 7.51 7.26 -12.42
N SER A 556 8.17 8.09 -13.24
CA SER A 556 8.17 9.54 -13.07
C SER A 556 6.80 10.21 -13.21
N TYR A 557 5.84 9.55 -13.86
CA TYR A 557 4.46 10.03 -13.98
C TYR A 557 3.59 9.70 -12.76
N CYS A 558 4.05 8.78 -11.91
CA CYS A 558 3.34 8.33 -10.72
C CYS A 558 3.79 9.16 -9.50
N ASN A 559 3.40 10.43 -9.45
CA ASN A 559 3.76 11.31 -8.33
C ASN A 559 3.11 10.93 -6.99
N GLY A 560 2.12 10.04 -6.98
CA GLY A 560 1.58 9.38 -5.79
C GLY A 560 2.30 8.07 -5.44
N GLY A 561 3.17 7.59 -6.32
CA GLY A 561 4.01 6.41 -6.15
C GLY A 561 3.71 5.27 -7.11
N SER A 562 4.75 4.51 -7.41
CA SER A 562 4.70 3.22 -8.10
C SER A 562 5.71 2.29 -7.45
N ILE A 563 5.56 0.98 -7.61
CA ILE A 563 6.55 -0.02 -7.20
C ILE A 563 6.70 -1.07 -8.28
N CYS A 564 7.93 -1.40 -8.64
CA CYS A 564 8.23 -2.53 -9.51
C CYS A 564 8.52 -3.76 -8.67
N HIS A 565 7.70 -4.80 -8.82
CA HIS A 565 7.97 -6.11 -8.25
C HIS A 565 8.77 -6.96 -9.25
N ILE A 566 9.87 -7.53 -8.80
CA ILE A 566 10.72 -8.44 -9.55
C ILE A 566 10.65 -9.80 -8.86
N ASN A 567 9.97 -10.75 -9.50
CA ASN A 567 9.90 -12.12 -9.00
C ASN A 567 11.24 -12.82 -9.26
N ILE A 568 11.82 -13.38 -8.20
CA ILE A 568 13.05 -14.16 -8.28
C ILE A 568 12.80 -15.59 -7.82
N ASP A 569 13.37 -16.57 -8.52
CA ASP A 569 13.20 -18.00 -8.21
C ASP A 569 13.94 -18.42 -6.93
N ALA A 570 15.01 -17.74 -6.63
CA ALA A 570 15.83 -17.93 -5.43
C ALA A 570 16.51 -16.63 -5.00
N PRO A 571 16.95 -16.51 -3.73
CA PRO A 571 17.85 -15.42 -3.31
C PRO A 571 19.13 -15.40 -4.15
N PHE A 572 19.79 -14.26 -4.22
CA PHE A 572 21.09 -14.15 -4.86
C PHE A 572 22.13 -15.02 -4.15
N ASP A 573 22.95 -15.73 -4.91
CA ASP A 573 23.99 -16.65 -4.41
C ASP A 573 25.29 -15.91 -4.04
N SER A 574 25.46 -14.66 -4.53
CA SER A 574 26.58 -13.81 -4.18
C SER A 574 26.16 -12.34 -4.03
N PHE A 575 26.93 -11.60 -3.24
CA PHE A 575 26.73 -10.17 -3.05
C PHE A 575 26.95 -9.40 -4.35
N GLU A 576 27.94 -9.77 -5.14
CA GLU A 576 28.27 -9.11 -6.40
C GLU A 576 27.09 -9.12 -7.36
N LYS A 577 26.41 -10.27 -7.51
CA LYS A 577 25.20 -10.36 -8.34
C LYS A 577 24.07 -9.47 -7.84
N ALA A 578 23.85 -9.45 -6.53
CA ALA A 578 22.84 -8.59 -5.93
C ALA A 578 23.20 -7.10 -6.11
N TRP A 579 24.44 -6.74 -5.89
CA TRP A 579 24.98 -5.40 -6.07
C TRP A 579 24.82 -4.91 -7.50
N ASP A 580 25.25 -5.71 -8.47
CA ASP A 580 25.16 -5.41 -9.89
C ASP A 580 23.70 -5.25 -10.33
N MET A 581 22.80 -6.10 -9.84
CA MET A 581 21.37 -6.02 -10.16
C MET A 581 20.73 -4.73 -9.59
N VAL A 582 20.99 -4.40 -8.33
CA VAL A 582 20.45 -3.19 -7.70
C VAL A 582 20.99 -1.94 -8.40
N ASN A 583 22.30 -1.91 -8.73
CA ASN A 583 22.89 -0.82 -9.48
C ASN A 583 22.30 -0.69 -10.89
N TYR A 584 22.12 -1.82 -11.60
CA TYR A 584 21.49 -1.82 -12.92
C TYR A 584 20.08 -1.22 -12.87
N ILE A 585 19.26 -1.63 -11.91
CA ILE A 585 17.89 -1.11 -11.74
C ILE A 585 17.90 0.40 -11.48
N ALA A 586 18.77 0.85 -10.56
CA ALA A 586 18.93 2.26 -10.24
C ALA A 586 19.47 3.08 -11.42
N ASP A 587 20.38 2.53 -12.23
CA ASP A 587 20.90 3.17 -13.46
C ASP A 587 19.82 3.34 -14.52
N GLN A 588 18.77 2.50 -14.53
CA GLN A 588 17.61 2.70 -15.40
C GLN A 588 16.67 3.81 -14.90
N GLY A 589 16.91 4.41 -13.73
CA GLY A 589 16.09 5.46 -13.14
C GLY A 589 14.84 4.98 -12.43
N LEU A 590 14.76 3.70 -12.07
CA LEU A 590 13.66 3.17 -11.26
C LEU A 590 13.92 3.45 -9.78
N THR A 591 13.01 4.20 -9.14
CA THR A 591 13.22 4.67 -7.76
C THR A 591 12.74 3.69 -6.71
N TYR A 592 11.63 2.96 -6.95
CA TYR A 592 11.03 2.09 -5.95
C TYR A 592 10.75 0.68 -6.49
N PHE A 593 11.40 -0.32 -5.89
CA PHE A 593 11.28 -1.70 -6.33
C PHE A 593 11.49 -2.70 -5.19
N ALA A 594 11.08 -3.94 -5.42
CA ALA A 594 11.25 -5.03 -4.48
C ALA A 594 11.50 -6.35 -5.19
N PHE A 595 12.41 -7.16 -4.64
CA PHE A 595 12.53 -8.55 -5.00
C PHE A 595 11.46 -9.37 -4.27
N ASN A 596 10.74 -10.19 -5.03
CA ASN A 596 9.66 -11.01 -4.53
C ASN A 596 10.01 -12.48 -4.74
N ALA A 597 10.14 -13.24 -3.68
CA ALA A 597 10.47 -14.65 -3.70
C ALA A 597 9.35 -15.52 -3.12
N LYS A 598 9.36 -16.82 -3.42
CA LYS A 598 8.48 -17.80 -2.77
C LYS A 598 9.08 -18.17 -1.42
N ILE A 599 8.37 -17.86 -0.33
CA ILE A 599 8.80 -18.22 1.01
C ILE A 599 7.90 -19.33 1.53
N SER A 600 8.51 -20.37 2.09
CA SER A 600 7.81 -21.49 2.71
C SER A 600 7.80 -21.34 4.23
N SER A 601 6.74 -21.82 4.87
CA SER A 601 6.74 -22.02 6.31
C SER A 601 6.35 -23.47 6.66
N CYS A 602 6.97 -24.03 7.70
CA CYS A 602 6.59 -25.35 8.24
C CYS A 602 5.54 -25.19 9.34
N LYS A 603 5.01 -26.33 9.84
CA LYS A 603 4.04 -26.32 10.94
C LYS A 603 4.57 -25.74 12.28
N HIS A 604 5.88 -25.54 12.40
CA HIS A 604 6.52 -24.84 13.52
C HIS A 604 6.76 -23.35 13.23
N ASN A 605 6.23 -22.83 12.11
CA ASN A 605 6.35 -21.45 11.63
C ASN A 605 7.78 -21.02 11.25
N HIS A 606 8.76 -21.92 11.13
CA HIS A 606 10.05 -21.56 10.57
C HIS A 606 9.86 -21.14 9.12
N SER A 607 10.44 -20.02 8.73
CA SER A 607 10.45 -19.52 7.36
C SER A 607 11.71 -19.98 6.62
N PHE A 608 11.56 -20.36 5.35
CA PHE A 608 12.69 -20.90 4.54
C PHE A 608 12.37 -20.87 3.05
N TYR A 609 13.39 -21.09 2.22
CA TYR A 609 13.21 -21.30 0.79
C TYR A 609 13.16 -22.80 0.47
N GLY A 610 12.27 -23.18 -0.46
CA GLY A 610 12.13 -24.57 -0.92
C GLY A 610 11.06 -25.37 -0.18
N ASN A 611 11.15 -26.71 -0.25
CA ASN A 611 10.06 -27.59 0.18
C ASN A 611 10.31 -28.27 1.55
N THR A 612 11.53 -28.19 2.08
CA THR A 612 11.89 -28.88 3.35
C THR A 612 12.57 -27.87 4.28
N CYS A 613 12.03 -27.75 5.49
CA CYS A 613 12.55 -26.84 6.50
C CYS A 613 13.99 -27.22 6.92
N PRO A 614 14.98 -26.33 6.76
CA PRO A 614 16.36 -26.61 7.13
C PRO A 614 16.57 -26.67 8.65
N VAL A 615 15.62 -26.15 9.44
CA VAL A 615 15.72 -26.11 10.90
C VAL A 615 15.22 -27.41 11.54
N CYS A 616 14.05 -27.90 11.12
CA CYS A 616 13.40 -29.06 11.76
C CYS A 616 13.16 -30.26 10.83
N GLY A 617 13.53 -30.18 9.55
CA GLY A 617 13.40 -31.26 8.58
C GLY A 617 11.96 -31.56 8.11
N LEU A 618 10.97 -30.78 8.54
CA LEU A 618 9.57 -30.96 8.15
C LEU A 618 9.31 -30.37 6.75
N PRO A 619 8.32 -30.92 6.02
CA PRO A 619 7.90 -30.34 4.75
C PRO A 619 7.26 -28.96 4.96
N LYS A 620 7.20 -28.17 3.89
CA LYS A 620 6.42 -26.94 3.90
C LYS A 620 4.95 -27.23 4.19
N SER A 621 4.35 -26.38 5.01
CA SER A 621 2.92 -26.40 5.33
C SER A 621 2.17 -25.28 4.62
N ARG A 622 2.82 -24.14 4.39
CA ARG A 622 2.26 -22.98 3.70
C ARG A 622 3.32 -22.32 2.80
N GLU A 623 2.84 -21.63 1.80
CA GLU A 623 3.66 -20.77 0.94
C GLU A 623 3.21 -19.31 1.07
N TRP A 624 4.15 -18.40 0.99
CA TRP A 624 3.94 -16.98 1.17
C TRP A 624 4.53 -16.22 -0.01
N SER A 625 3.80 -15.22 -0.48
CA SER A 625 4.24 -14.31 -1.52
C SER A 625 3.53 -12.97 -1.41
N ARG A 626 3.90 -12.00 -2.24
CA ARG A 626 3.24 -10.70 -2.27
C ARG A 626 2.10 -10.71 -3.27
N ILE A 627 0.90 -10.28 -2.86
CA ILE A 627 -0.12 -9.82 -3.80
C ILE A 627 0.29 -8.44 -4.32
N VAL A 628 0.68 -7.60 -3.37
CA VAL A 628 0.98 -6.17 -3.53
C VAL A 628 2.24 -5.81 -2.74
N GLY A 629 2.19 -4.93 -1.77
CA GLY A 629 3.33 -4.41 -1.03
C GLY A 629 3.88 -5.30 0.09
N TYR A 630 3.20 -6.39 0.48
CA TYR A 630 3.58 -7.22 1.62
C TYR A 630 3.26 -8.71 1.42
N TYR A 631 3.93 -9.57 2.20
CA TYR A 631 3.76 -11.02 2.14
C TYR A 631 2.52 -11.48 2.89
N THR A 632 1.73 -12.34 2.24
CA THR A 632 0.62 -13.06 2.84
C THR A 632 0.64 -14.53 2.40
N ALA A 633 -0.02 -15.39 3.16
CA ALA A 633 -0.11 -16.80 2.83
C ALA A 633 -0.99 -17.02 1.59
N THR A 634 -0.47 -17.70 0.57
CA THR A 634 -1.14 -17.85 -0.74
C THR A 634 -2.44 -18.66 -0.64
N ASP A 635 -2.58 -19.53 0.35
CA ASP A 635 -3.79 -20.31 0.61
C ASP A 635 -5.00 -19.45 1.06
N THR A 636 -4.75 -18.21 1.54
CA THR A 636 -5.80 -17.27 1.95
C THR A 636 -6.30 -16.37 0.80
N TRP A 637 -5.69 -16.45 -0.37
CA TRP A 637 -6.03 -15.60 -1.51
C TRP A 637 -7.33 -16.04 -2.18
N SER A 638 -7.98 -15.12 -2.89
CA SER A 638 -9.14 -15.44 -3.74
C SER A 638 -8.75 -16.38 -4.87
N ALA A 639 -9.73 -17.09 -5.43
CA ALA A 639 -9.54 -18.02 -6.53
C ALA A 639 -8.81 -17.38 -7.71
N ASP A 640 -9.27 -16.21 -8.21
CA ASP A 640 -8.62 -15.51 -9.34
C ASP A 640 -7.17 -15.14 -9.03
N ARG A 641 -6.86 -14.82 -7.78
CA ARG A 641 -5.50 -14.44 -7.38
C ARG A 641 -4.59 -15.67 -7.28
N LYS A 642 -5.12 -16.82 -6.89
CA LYS A 642 -4.39 -18.09 -6.93
C LYS A 642 -4.07 -18.50 -8.37
N ASP A 643 -5.05 -18.36 -9.26
CA ASP A 643 -4.85 -18.64 -10.70
C ASP A 643 -3.78 -17.70 -11.32
N GLU A 644 -3.80 -16.41 -10.98
CA GLU A 644 -2.76 -15.46 -11.41
C GLU A 644 -1.38 -15.85 -10.85
N TYR A 645 -1.33 -16.30 -9.60
CA TYR A 645 -0.08 -16.69 -8.95
C TYR A 645 0.59 -17.88 -9.64
N GLU A 646 -0.19 -18.88 -10.06
CA GLU A 646 0.33 -20.04 -10.80
C GLU A 646 0.90 -19.65 -12.18
N MET A 647 0.46 -18.52 -12.74
CA MET A 647 0.96 -18.00 -14.03
C MET A 647 2.19 -17.09 -13.89
N ARG A 648 2.61 -16.75 -12.66
CA ARG A 648 3.73 -15.83 -12.45
C ARG A 648 5.04 -16.38 -12.98
N GLU A 649 5.75 -15.55 -13.71
CA GLU A 649 7.13 -15.81 -14.14
C GLU A 649 8.12 -15.48 -13.04
N TRP A 650 9.16 -16.30 -12.90
CA TRP A 650 10.18 -16.20 -11.87
C TRP A 650 11.55 -16.15 -12.50
N GLU A 651 12.26 -15.06 -12.29
CA GLU A 651 13.56 -14.81 -12.90
C GLU A 651 14.66 -15.64 -12.22
N ASN A 652 15.49 -16.28 -13.03
CA ASN A 652 16.71 -16.94 -12.53
C ASN A 652 17.83 -15.90 -12.43
N VAL A 653 18.02 -15.35 -11.23
CA VAL A 653 19.03 -14.31 -10.96
C VAL A 653 20.43 -14.87 -10.70
N ASN A 654 20.58 -16.20 -10.66
CA ASN A 654 21.83 -16.87 -10.35
C ASN A 654 22.45 -17.62 -11.55
N GLY A 655 21.70 -17.71 -12.69
CA GLY A 655 22.09 -18.44 -13.89
C GLY A 655 23.05 -17.72 -14.81
#